data_acadd210f3051d6ded05e4ffd8f70c4f
#
_entry.id   acadd210f3051d6ded05e4ffd8f70c4f
#
_cell.length_a   1.000
_cell.length_b   1.000
_cell.length_c   1.000
_cell.angle_alpha   90.00
_cell.angle_beta   90.00
_cell.angle_gamma   90.00
#
_symmetry.space_group_name_H-M   'P 1'
#
loop_
_entity.id
_entity.type
_entity.pdbx_description
1 polymer ?
#
loop_
_entity_poly.entity_id
_entity_poly.type
_entity_poly.pdbx_seq_one_letter_code
_entity_poly.pdbx_strand_id
1 'polypeptide(L)'
;TAEFSDVVGELPPETNSVLLVEFYADSDDEGRQQVADLVADRVGSVDTAAEPSSSAADTTTQPTRAVAAMEAHDADERARFWKMRKSGLPILLSRTSDAKHISFIEDCAIPPEHLPEYTREFQSILDDNDTFASFYAHAGPGVLHIRPLIDTKNVEDVDAMVDIADRVTDAVVRLGGSVSGEHGDGRARTEWNEKLYGESLFESFQSLKTAFDPDWLLNPGNVCGEVDMRENLRFDDEYTFDPGFDAALEWDIENGMQGMVELCHGCGGCRGPQETTGGVMCPTYRAADEEIQSTRGRANMLRGAINGELPADPTDDEFVTEVMDLCVGCKGCAKNCPSGVDMAKLKAEVEHAHHAEHGASLRTRLLGAFESLAPIGSALAPLSNIPGKLPGAGILLEKTLGIARERDLPAFASESLTDWFDARGGAAVPRAEADREVLLFPDVYTTYTNPTAGKAAVRVLEAANCHVQIPDVTGSGRPPHSKGLLDESRATAKDTVETLTPDVEAGWDVVVVEPTDAVMLQSDYADLLCGDASDVPDADVEAVGAHTYGVMEYLDVHRLDEALSFDAPTERLTYHGHCHQKATKKDHHAVGVLRRAGYGVDPLDSTCCGMAGSFGYEAEHYSMSQAIGEILYEQVDESDGDVVVAPGASCSTQLKDRGIDAEEPPHPVEKLASALV
;
A
#
# COMPACT_ATOMS: atom_id res chain seq x y z
N THR A 1 -1.32 8.18 10.20
CA THR A 1 -1.04 6.79 9.75
C THR A 1 0.20 6.26 10.46
N ALA A 2 0.26 4.96 10.77
CA ALA A 2 1.38 4.33 11.47
C ALA A 2 2.74 4.56 10.76
N GLU A 3 2.73 4.76 9.44
CA GLU A 3 3.93 5.01 8.64
C GLU A 3 4.68 6.32 8.99
N PHE A 4 3.94 7.32 9.49
CA PHE A 4 4.49 8.64 9.82
C PHE A 4 4.54 8.91 11.33
N SER A 5 4.05 7.98 12.16
CA SER A 5 4.05 8.14 13.62
C SER A 5 5.46 8.30 14.17
N ASP A 6 6.43 7.58 13.64
CA ASP A 6 7.83 7.62 14.08
C ASP A 6 8.45 9.00 13.80
N VAL A 7 8.11 9.59 12.64
CA VAL A 7 8.63 10.90 12.23
C VAL A 7 7.97 12.03 13.03
N VAL A 8 6.66 11.95 13.26
CA VAL A 8 5.92 12.94 14.07
C VAL A 8 6.31 12.81 15.54
N GLY A 9 6.57 11.61 16.03
CA GLY A 9 7.01 11.34 17.41
C GLY A 9 8.37 11.95 17.77
N GLU A 10 9.19 12.34 16.80
CA GLU A 10 10.45 13.03 17.03
C GLU A 10 10.27 14.54 17.30
N LEU A 11 9.10 15.12 16.97
CA LEU A 11 8.83 16.53 17.21
C LEU A 11 8.33 16.77 18.64
N PRO A 12 8.70 17.91 19.26
CA PRO A 12 8.12 18.31 20.52
C PRO A 12 6.58 18.35 20.48
N PRO A 13 5.87 17.88 21.49
CA PRO A 13 4.40 17.79 21.50
C PRO A 13 3.67 19.12 21.22
N GLU A 14 4.29 20.25 21.58
CA GLU A 14 3.78 21.60 21.39
C GLU A 14 4.07 22.19 20.00
N THR A 15 4.64 21.42 19.07
CA THR A 15 5.01 21.89 17.74
C THR A 15 3.78 22.16 16.87
N ASN A 16 3.59 23.42 16.46
CA ASN A 16 2.55 23.83 15.51
C ASN A 16 3.08 24.02 14.09
N SER A 17 4.36 24.37 13.96
CA SER A 17 5.00 24.62 12.65
C SER A 17 6.44 24.22 12.67
N VAL A 18 6.93 23.73 11.55
CA VAL A 18 8.34 23.33 11.37
C VAL A 18 8.94 24.11 10.21
N LEU A 19 10.14 24.66 10.39
CA LEU A 19 10.92 25.28 9.34
C LEU A 19 12.21 24.46 9.13
N LEU A 20 12.38 23.91 7.93
CA LEU A 20 13.64 23.27 7.52
C LEU A 20 14.53 24.31 6.88
N VAL A 21 15.73 24.49 7.43
CA VAL A 21 16.77 25.39 6.89
C VAL A 21 17.99 24.56 6.52
N GLU A 22 18.46 24.72 5.29
CA GLU A 22 19.61 24.01 4.78
C GLU A 22 20.71 25.02 4.37
N PHE A 23 21.93 24.75 4.81
CA PHE A 23 23.09 25.54 4.46
C PHE A 23 24.01 24.77 3.50
N TYR A 24 24.60 25.47 2.56
CA TYR A 24 25.68 24.99 1.71
C TYR A 24 26.97 25.68 2.11
N ALA A 25 28.02 24.91 2.35
CA ALA A 25 29.30 25.40 2.83
C ALA A 25 30.45 24.67 2.12
N ASP A 26 31.61 25.33 2.04
CA ASP A 26 32.81 24.77 1.42
C ASP A 26 33.49 23.71 2.31
N SER A 27 33.14 23.63 3.59
CA SER A 27 33.64 22.64 4.54
C SER A 27 32.61 22.27 5.62
N ASP A 28 32.74 21.07 6.20
CA ASP A 28 31.87 20.61 7.31
C ASP A 28 31.96 21.54 8.54
N ASP A 29 33.14 22.10 8.83
CA ASP A 29 33.31 23.01 9.97
C ASP A 29 32.56 24.32 9.76
N GLU A 30 32.59 24.87 8.53
CA GLU A 30 31.82 26.06 8.18
C GLU A 30 30.33 25.81 8.25
N GLY A 31 29.83 24.68 7.70
CA GLY A 31 28.44 24.30 7.75
C GLY A 31 27.95 24.12 9.18
N ARG A 32 28.69 23.43 10.04
CA ARG A 32 28.38 23.28 11.47
C ARG A 32 28.32 24.65 12.18
N GLN A 33 29.21 25.56 11.85
CA GLN A 33 29.18 26.90 12.43
C GLN A 33 27.93 27.69 12.00
N GLN A 34 27.55 27.63 10.73
CA GLN A 34 26.34 28.31 10.23
C GLN A 34 25.07 27.78 10.92
N VAL A 35 24.96 26.45 11.11
CA VAL A 35 23.84 25.82 11.87
C VAL A 35 23.83 26.28 13.32
N ALA A 36 24.98 26.24 14.01
CA ALA A 36 25.11 26.67 15.38
C ALA A 36 24.77 28.16 15.58
N ASP A 37 25.19 29.02 14.65
CA ASP A 37 24.86 30.46 14.70
C ASP A 37 23.36 30.70 14.53
N LEU A 38 22.69 29.98 13.62
CA LEU A 38 21.24 30.06 13.46
C LEU A 38 20.49 29.57 14.72
N VAL A 39 20.90 28.43 15.28
CA VAL A 39 20.30 27.88 16.49
C VAL A 39 20.48 28.85 17.66
N ALA A 40 21.68 29.42 17.84
CA ALA A 40 21.95 30.39 18.89
C ALA A 40 21.15 31.69 18.76
N ASP A 41 20.87 32.12 17.52
CA ASP A 41 20.04 33.31 17.26
C ASP A 41 18.55 33.06 17.48
N ARG A 42 18.04 31.88 17.13
CA ARG A 42 16.58 31.59 17.10
C ARG A 42 16.08 30.82 18.30
N VAL A 43 16.86 29.93 18.92
CA VAL A 43 16.53 29.13 20.09
C VAL A 43 17.18 29.77 21.33
N GLY A 44 16.67 30.90 21.76
CA GLY A 44 17.13 31.54 22.99
C GLY A 44 16.44 30.99 24.23
N SER A 45 17.09 31.07 25.42
CA SER A 45 16.50 30.71 26.71
C SER A 45 15.14 31.40 26.89
N VAL A 46 14.07 30.58 26.96
CA VAL A 46 12.74 31.08 27.34
C VAL A 46 12.83 31.43 28.81
N ASP A 47 12.96 32.73 29.14
CA ASP A 47 12.66 33.22 30.46
C ASP A 47 11.16 33.06 30.71
N THR A 48 10.77 32.07 31.48
CA THR A 48 9.40 31.72 31.85
C THR A 48 8.78 32.73 32.83
N ALA A 49 8.83 34.02 32.52
CA ALA A 49 8.17 35.04 33.34
C ALA A 49 7.85 36.31 32.51
N ALA A 50 6.86 36.25 31.62
CA ALA A 50 6.15 37.47 31.23
C ALA A 50 4.70 37.10 30.92
N GLU A 51 3.77 37.43 31.81
CA GLU A 51 2.34 37.43 31.53
C GLU A 51 2.03 38.45 30.41
N PRO A 52 1.03 38.20 29.54
CA PRO A 52 0.68 39.11 28.46
C PRO A 52 0.07 40.37 29.04
N SER A 53 0.79 41.48 29.06
CA SER A 53 0.24 42.78 29.38
C SER A 53 -0.49 43.35 28.16
N SER A 54 -1.79 43.52 28.33
CA SER A 54 -2.66 44.26 27.42
C SER A 54 -2.32 45.75 27.40
N SER A 55 -1.55 46.23 26.44
CA SER A 55 -1.61 47.61 25.96
C SER A 55 -1.09 47.70 24.54
N ALA A 56 -1.99 48.13 23.64
CA ALA A 56 -1.66 48.43 22.26
C ALA A 56 -0.71 49.64 22.18
N ALA A 57 0.21 49.56 21.24
CA ALA A 57 1.09 50.57 20.68
C ALA A 57 2.56 50.49 21.14
N ASP A 58 3.29 49.52 20.58
CA ASP A 58 4.63 49.81 20.09
C ASP A 58 5.05 48.68 19.10
N THR A 59 5.15 48.98 17.81
CA THR A 59 5.53 48.07 16.74
C THR A 59 7.05 47.97 16.63
N THR A 60 7.68 47.48 17.69
CA THR A 60 9.02 46.85 17.59
C THR A 60 8.80 45.35 17.69
N THR A 61 8.64 44.69 16.55
CA THR A 61 8.56 43.24 16.44
C THR A 61 9.80 42.62 17.03
N GLN A 62 9.68 42.06 18.23
CA GLN A 62 10.68 41.11 18.70
C GLN A 62 10.64 39.92 17.74
N PRO A 63 11.79 39.41 17.26
CA PRO A 63 11.81 38.27 16.38
C PRO A 63 11.16 37.08 17.08
N THR A 64 10.17 36.45 16.44
CA THR A 64 9.57 35.23 16.92
C THR A 64 10.66 34.17 17.05
N ARG A 65 10.92 33.69 18.26
CA ARG A 65 11.96 32.68 18.52
C ARG A 65 11.39 31.29 18.33
N ALA A 66 12.19 30.37 17.81
CA ALA A 66 11.85 28.96 17.75
C ALA A 66 11.81 28.36 19.16
N VAL A 67 10.85 27.44 19.41
CA VAL A 67 10.71 26.75 20.70
C VAL A 67 11.74 25.65 20.86
N ALA A 68 12.18 25.04 19.75
CA ALA A 68 13.22 24.02 19.71
C ALA A 68 13.92 24.02 18.34
N ALA A 69 15.09 23.41 18.27
CA ALA A 69 15.78 23.10 17.04
C ALA A 69 16.33 21.67 17.09
N MET A 70 16.32 21.02 15.93
CA MET A 70 16.95 19.73 15.68
C MET A 70 18.00 19.94 14.59
N GLU A 71 19.20 19.39 14.79
CA GLU A 71 20.34 19.57 13.88
C GLU A 71 20.61 18.28 13.12
N ALA A 72 21.06 18.38 11.87
CA ALA A 72 21.48 17.27 11.04
C ALA A 72 22.83 17.61 10.36
N HIS A 73 23.85 16.81 10.63
CA HIS A 73 25.22 17.05 10.19
C HIS A 73 25.76 15.98 9.25
N ASP A 74 25.07 14.87 9.08
CA ASP A 74 25.42 13.83 8.11
C ASP A 74 24.27 13.55 7.13
N ALA A 75 24.53 12.68 6.16
CA ALA A 75 23.58 12.36 5.09
C ALA A 75 22.32 11.64 5.60
N ASP A 76 22.47 10.76 6.59
CA ASP A 76 21.37 9.94 7.11
C ASP A 76 20.44 10.79 7.98
N GLU A 77 20.97 11.65 8.84
CA GLU A 77 20.22 12.63 9.62
C GLU A 77 19.44 13.59 8.70
N ARG A 78 20.08 14.13 7.66
CA ARG A 78 19.38 14.98 6.67
C ARG A 78 18.29 14.24 5.92
N ALA A 79 18.53 12.98 5.54
CA ALA A 79 17.53 12.15 4.84
C ALA A 79 16.26 11.96 5.70
N ARG A 80 16.39 11.83 7.03
CA ARG A 80 15.25 11.76 7.96
C ARG A 80 14.42 13.03 7.94
N PHE A 81 15.04 14.22 8.00
CA PHE A 81 14.32 15.49 7.94
C PHE A 81 13.65 15.71 6.58
N TRP A 82 14.33 15.35 5.48
CA TRP A 82 13.73 15.40 4.15
C TRP A 82 12.57 14.40 3.99
N LYS A 83 12.66 13.22 4.60
CA LYS A 83 11.54 12.25 4.63
C LYS A 83 10.32 12.87 5.33
N MET A 84 10.51 13.49 6.49
CA MET A 84 9.46 14.23 7.20
C MET A 84 8.86 15.33 6.32
N ARG A 85 9.69 16.17 5.71
CA ARG A 85 9.25 17.25 4.82
C ARG A 85 8.42 16.74 3.64
N LYS A 86 8.79 15.61 3.04
CA LYS A 86 8.12 15.00 1.89
C LYS A 86 6.84 14.26 2.27
N SER A 87 6.67 13.85 3.52
CA SER A 87 5.50 13.09 3.98
C SER A 87 4.24 13.95 4.16
N GLY A 88 4.36 15.26 4.29
CA GLY A 88 3.25 16.15 4.55
C GLY A 88 2.15 16.08 3.49
N LEU A 89 2.50 16.16 2.21
CA LEU A 89 1.53 16.13 1.11
C LEU A 89 0.77 14.78 1.00
N PRO A 90 1.41 13.61 1.02
CA PRO A 90 0.71 12.32 1.07
C PRO A 90 -0.30 12.21 2.21
N ILE A 91 0.04 12.69 3.41
CA ILE A 91 -0.88 12.68 4.56
C ILE A 91 -2.13 13.53 4.28
N LEU A 92 -1.96 14.72 3.71
CA LEU A 92 -3.09 15.58 3.36
C LEU A 92 -4.00 14.96 2.30
N LEU A 93 -3.41 14.26 1.33
CA LEU A 93 -4.13 13.63 0.22
C LEU A 93 -4.74 12.27 0.58
N SER A 94 -4.43 11.69 1.75
CA SER A 94 -5.02 10.42 2.21
C SER A 94 -6.35 10.58 2.96
N ARG A 95 -6.96 11.76 2.90
CA ARG A 95 -8.23 12.06 3.58
C ARG A 95 -9.42 11.42 2.86
N THR A 96 -10.24 10.67 3.61
CA THR A 96 -11.40 9.92 3.07
C THR A 96 -12.74 10.63 3.24
N SER A 97 -12.78 11.75 3.99
CA SER A 97 -13.98 12.63 4.11
C SER A 97 -14.38 13.28 2.79
N ASP A 98 -15.60 13.81 2.71
CA ASP A 98 -16.05 14.59 1.55
C ASP A 98 -15.25 15.88 1.41
N ALA A 99 -15.05 16.63 2.49
CA ALA A 99 -14.16 17.78 2.49
C ALA A 99 -12.69 17.33 2.30
N LYS A 100 -12.04 17.87 1.27
CA LYS A 100 -10.65 17.53 0.89
C LYS A 100 -9.79 18.78 0.77
N HIS A 101 -8.47 18.63 0.89
CA HIS A 101 -7.52 19.71 0.64
C HIS A 101 -7.36 19.93 -0.86
N ILE A 102 -8.14 20.86 -1.41
CA ILE A 102 -8.20 21.15 -2.85
C ILE A 102 -7.10 22.11 -3.28
N SER A 103 -6.47 21.82 -4.43
CA SER A 103 -5.35 22.60 -4.99
C SER A 103 -5.86 23.60 -6.04
N PHE A 104 -6.63 24.63 -5.63
CA PHE A 104 -7.16 25.64 -6.57
C PHE A 104 -6.41 26.97 -6.50
N ILE A 105 -5.87 27.35 -5.35
CA ILE A 105 -5.16 28.60 -5.11
C ILE A 105 -3.79 28.36 -4.44
N GLU A 106 -3.30 27.16 -4.47
CA GLU A 106 -1.94 26.82 -4.03
C GLU A 106 -0.91 27.32 -5.05
N ASP A 107 0.37 27.47 -4.68
CA ASP A 107 1.48 27.89 -5.55
C ASP A 107 1.61 29.41 -5.76
N CYS A 108 0.99 30.22 -4.90
CA CYS A 108 1.20 31.66 -4.94
C CYS A 108 2.62 32.04 -4.52
N ALA A 109 3.30 32.85 -5.33
CA ALA A 109 4.61 33.40 -5.01
C ALA A 109 4.49 34.84 -4.52
N ILE A 110 5.01 35.12 -3.33
CA ILE A 110 4.96 36.44 -2.68
C ILE A 110 6.40 36.89 -2.38
N PRO A 111 6.77 38.16 -2.59
CA PRO A 111 8.05 38.67 -2.14
C PRO A 111 8.27 38.29 -0.65
N PRO A 112 9.43 37.73 -0.28
CA PRO A 112 9.65 37.17 1.07
C PRO A 112 9.36 38.15 2.21
N GLU A 113 9.59 39.46 2.01
CA GLU A 113 9.30 40.51 2.97
C GLU A 113 7.82 40.68 3.26
N HIS A 114 6.93 40.25 2.37
CA HIS A 114 5.47 40.33 2.50
C HIS A 114 4.83 39.02 2.97
N LEU A 115 5.58 37.92 3.12
CA LEU A 115 5.05 36.61 3.57
C LEU A 115 4.23 36.71 4.87
N PRO A 116 4.68 37.46 5.93
CA PRO A 116 3.89 37.56 7.15
C PRO A 116 2.58 38.32 6.98
N GLU A 117 2.52 39.30 6.09
CA GLU A 117 1.29 40.05 5.78
C GLU A 117 0.32 39.15 5.02
N TYR A 118 0.80 38.52 3.95
CA TYR A 118 0.01 37.61 3.10
C TYR A 118 -0.57 36.45 3.89
N THR A 119 0.25 35.80 4.73
CA THR A 119 -0.22 34.63 5.51
C THR A 119 -1.34 35.01 6.50
N ARG A 120 -1.24 36.18 7.16
CA ARG A 120 -2.29 36.66 8.07
C ARG A 120 -3.58 37.03 7.31
N GLU A 121 -3.46 37.66 6.16
CA GLU A 121 -4.61 38.01 5.31
C GLU A 121 -5.26 36.73 4.77
N PHE A 122 -4.50 35.77 4.30
CA PHE A 122 -5.00 34.46 3.86
C PHE A 122 -5.77 33.77 5.00
N GLN A 123 -5.19 33.75 6.21
CA GLN A 123 -5.86 33.17 7.39
C GLN A 123 -7.19 33.89 7.67
N SER A 124 -7.23 35.20 7.58
CA SER A 124 -8.49 35.96 7.76
C SER A 124 -9.53 35.63 6.68
N ILE A 125 -9.10 35.42 5.45
CA ILE A 125 -10.01 35.00 4.35
C ILE A 125 -10.59 33.60 4.63
N LEU A 126 -9.78 32.68 5.14
CA LEU A 126 -10.25 31.34 5.55
C LEU A 126 -11.26 31.42 6.69
N ASP A 127 -10.95 32.22 7.71
CA ASP A 127 -11.82 32.42 8.88
C ASP A 127 -13.19 33.03 8.48
N ASP A 128 -13.22 33.98 7.51
CA ASP A 128 -14.44 34.56 6.95
C ASP A 128 -15.31 33.57 6.16
N ASN A 129 -14.70 32.49 5.67
CA ASN A 129 -15.33 31.39 4.91
C ASN A 129 -15.51 30.11 5.75
N ASP A 130 -15.44 30.20 7.08
CA ASP A 130 -15.64 29.10 8.02
C ASP A 130 -14.81 27.82 7.69
N THR A 131 -13.62 27.99 7.09
CA THR A 131 -12.73 26.88 6.71
C THR A 131 -11.32 27.08 7.22
N PHE A 132 -10.47 26.07 7.05
CA PHE A 132 -9.04 26.13 7.36
C PHE A 132 -8.23 25.56 6.21
N ALA A 133 -6.91 25.78 6.22
CA ALA A 133 -6.02 25.27 5.22
C ALA A 133 -4.76 24.63 5.85
N SER A 134 -4.14 23.74 5.09
CA SER A 134 -2.78 23.31 5.35
C SER A 134 -1.78 24.21 4.63
N PHE A 135 -0.76 24.64 5.38
CA PHE A 135 0.28 25.55 4.90
C PHE A 135 1.57 24.77 4.66
N TYR A 136 2.06 24.81 3.45
CA TYR A 136 3.31 24.22 3.03
C TYR A 136 4.03 25.23 2.13
N ALA A 137 5.32 25.46 2.31
CA ALA A 137 5.98 26.57 1.64
C ALA A 137 7.43 26.25 1.28
N HIS A 138 7.90 26.86 0.21
CA HIS A 138 9.30 27.18 -0.05
C HIS A 138 9.54 28.63 0.37
N ALA A 139 9.77 28.86 1.67
CA ALA A 139 9.76 30.20 2.25
C ALA A 139 10.89 31.10 1.71
N GLY A 140 12.06 30.52 1.33
CA GLY A 140 13.17 31.27 0.75
C GLY A 140 12.82 32.02 -0.53
N PRO A 141 12.25 31.37 -1.57
CA PRO A 141 11.77 32.05 -2.77
C PRO A 141 10.37 32.68 -2.62
N GLY A 142 9.68 32.46 -1.50
CA GLY A 142 8.35 33.05 -1.24
C GLY A 142 7.19 32.28 -1.86
N VAL A 143 7.37 31.00 -2.21
CA VAL A 143 6.30 30.16 -2.80
C VAL A 143 5.55 29.41 -1.70
N LEU A 144 4.23 29.55 -1.69
CA LEU A 144 3.36 28.94 -0.70
C LEU A 144 2.36 27.97 -1.34
N HIS A 145 2.31 26.76 -0.80
CA HIS A 145 1.33 25.73 -1.18
C HIS A 145 0.25 25.65 -0.10
N ILE A 146 -0.72 26.56 -0.16
CA ILE A 146 -1.82 26.61 0.80
C ILE A 146 -3.01 25.87 0.20
N ARG A 147 -3.55 24.91 0.93
CA ARG A 147 -4.64 24.03 0.47
C ARG A 147 -5.81 24.13 1.43
N PRO A 148 -6.82 24.94 1.09
CA PRO A 148 -8.06 25.01 1.86
C PRO A 148 -8.81 23.69 1.87
N LEU A 149 -9.53 23.42 2.95
CA LEU A 149 -10.41 22.27 3.09
C LEU A 149 -11.77 22.63 2.51
N ILE A 150 -12.17 21.97 1.43
CA ILE A 150 -13.38 22.26 0.66
C ILE A 150 -14.11 20.95 0.36
N ASP A 151 -15.42 20.93 0.54
CA ASP A 151 -16.32 19.90 0.03
C ASP A 151 -16.92 20.36 -1.30
N THR A 152 -16.36 19.89 -2.41
CA THR A 152 -16.84 20.29 -3.75
C THR A 152 -18.18 19.67 -4.14
N LYS A 153 -18.73 18.75 -3.34
CA LYS A 153 -20.10 18.23 -3.48
C LYS A 153 -21.13 19.18 -2.86
N ASN A 154 -20.68 20.20 -2.12
CA ASN A 154 -21.52 21.20 -1.46
C ASN A 154 -21.43 22.54 -2.19
N VAL A 155 -22.57 23.05 -2.68
CA VAL A 155 -22.62 24.31 -3.43
C VAL A 155 -22.09 25.49 -2.62
N GLU A 156 -22.38 25.55 -1.30
CA GLU A 156 -21.94 26.64 -0.43
C GLU A 156 -20.41 26.64 -0.27
N ASP A 157 -19.78 25.45 -0.19
CA ASP A 157 -18.33 25.31 -0.13
C ASP A 157 -17.66 25.65 -1.48
N VAL A 158 -18.32 25.35 -2.61
CA VAL A 158 -17.84 25.77 -3.95
C VAL A 158 -17.90 27.30 -4.09
N ASP A 159 -18.94 27.94 -3.59
CA ASP A 159 -19.02 29.42 -3.55
C ASP A 159 -17.91 30.00 -2.64
N ALA A 160 -17.65 29.39 -1.48
CA ALA A 160 -16.55 29.76 -0.60
C ALA A 160 -15.18 29.59 -1.29
N MET A 161 -14.99 28.50 -2.07
CA MET A 161 -13.78 28.26 -2.86
C MET A 161 -13.51 29.41 -3.84
N VAL A 162 -14.55 29.91 -4.52
CA VAL A 162 -14.44 31.06 -5.44
C VAL A 162 -14.11 32.35 -4.70
N ASP A 163 -14.80 32.66 -3.58
CA ASP A 163 -14.51 33.85 -2.77
C ASP A 163 -13.08 33.86 -2.25
N ILE A 164 -12.61 32.70 -1.75
CA ILE A 164 -11.21 32.53 -1.30
C ILE A 164 -10.25 32.83 -2.45
N ALA A 165 -10.47 32.23 -3.64
CA ALA A 165 -9.60 32.42 -4.79
C ALA A 165 -9.56 33.88 -5.26
N ASP A 166 -10.69 34.55 -5.31
CA ASP A 166 -10.79 35.95 -5.76
C ASP A 166 -10.05 36.90 -4.79
N ARG A 167 -10.31 36.78 -3.49
CA ARG A 167 -9.67 37.61 -2.45
C ARG A 167 -8.19 37.33 -2.30
N VAL A 168 -7.77 36.08 -2.40
CA VAL A 168 -6.36 35.70 -2.33
C VAL A 168 -5.58 36.23 -3.53
N THR A 169 -6.15 36.15 -4.74
CA THR A 169 -5.49 36.69 -5.95
C THR A 169 -5.42 38.21 -5.92
N ASP A 170 -6.40 38.92 -5.33
CA ASP A 170 -6.31 40.36 -5.07
C ASP A 170 -5.14 40.70 -4.14
N ALA A 171 -4.95 39.94 -3.06
CA ALA A 171 -3.84 40.11 -2.15
C ALA A 171 -2.49 39.85 -2.84
N VAL A 172 -2.39 38.79 -3.66
CA VAL A 172 -1.20 38.43 -4.44
C VAL A 172 -0.81 39.59 -5.37
N VAL A 173 -1.74 40.09 -6.17
CA VAL A 173 -1.48 41.20 -7.11
C VAL A 173 -1.09 42.48 -6.37
N ARG A 174 -1.79 42.82 -5.30
CA ARG A 174 -1.50 44.02 -4.46
C ARG A 174 -0.08 43.95 -3.84
N LEU A 175 0.38 42.77 -3.45
CA LEU A 175 1.68 42.57 -2.85
C LEU A 175 2.81 42.38 -3.89
N GLY A 176 2.50 42.49 -5.20
CA GLY A 176 3.46 42.32 -6.27
C GLY A 176 3.93 40.90 -6.49
N GLY A 177 3.09 39.92 -6.11
CA GLY A 177 3.32 38.50 -6.27
C GLY A 177 2.83 37.93 -7.59
N SER A 178 2.84 36.59 -7.69
CA SER A 178 2.30 35.83 -8.80
C SER A 178 1.36 34.75 -8.29
N VAL A 179 0.23 34.50 -8.99
CA VAL A 179 -0.72 33.43 -8.65
C VAL A 179 -0.18 32.03 -8.98
N SER A 180 0.87 31.94 -9.75
CA SER A 180 1.65 30.71 -9.98
C SER A 180 3.14 30.98 -9.80
N GLY A 181 3.76 30.31 -8.83
CA GLY A 181 5.20 30.42 -8.54
C GLY A 181 6.05 29.45 -9.35
N GLU A 182 5.64 28.20 -9.45
CA GLU A 182 6.41 27.13 -10.09
C GLU A 182 5.57 26.13 -10.90
N HIS A 183 4.24 25.99 -10.66
CA HIS A 183 3.40 24.96 -11.30
C HIS A 183 2.83 25.39 -12.66
N GLY A 184 2.82 26.69 -12.97
CA GLY A 184 2.20 27.26 -14.16
C GLY A 184 0.71 27.50 -14.00
N ASP A 185 0.14 28.31 -14.89
CA ASP A 185 -1.25 28.81 -14.73
C ASP A 185 -2.30 27.69 -14.93
N GLY A 186 -2.21 26.94 -16.01
CA GLY A 186 -3.13 25.85 -16.32
C GLY A 186 -4.60 26.27 -16.29
N ARG A 187 -5.47 25.30 -16.02
CA ARG A 187 -6.92 25.52 -15.91
C ARG A 187 -7.29 26.32 -14.64
N ALA A 188 -6.71 25.94 -13.51
CA ALA A 188 -7.10 26.46 -12.20
C ALA A 188 -6.85 27.96 -12.00
N ARG A 189 -5.98 28.59 -12.80
CA ARG A 189 -5.64 30.03 -12.70
C ARG A 189 -6.14 30.84 -13.87
N THR A 190 -6.83 30.23 -14.83
CA THR A 190 -7.30 30.90 -16.05
C THR A 190 -8.11 32.17 -15.75
N GLU A 191 -9.07 32.13 -14.82
CA GLU A 191 -9.90 33.27 -14.47
C GLU A 191 -9.11 34.45 -13.88
N TRP A 192 -7.96 34.17 -13.25
CA TRP A 192 -7.17 35.16 -12.54
C TRP A 192 -6.04 35.77 -13.39
N ASN A 193 -5.79 35.23 -14.59
CA ASN A 193 -4.67 35.64 -15.43
C ASN A 193 -4.81 37.07 -15.95
N GLU A 194 -6.02 37.51 -16.30
CA GLU A 194 -6.24 38.91 -16.68
C GLU A 194 -5.98 39.87 -15.50
N LYS A 195 -6.41 39.49 -14.29
CA LYS A 195 -6.12 40.25 -13.05
C LYS A 195 -4.62 40.35 -12.78
N LEU A 196 -3.87 39.27 -13.01
CA LEU A 196 -2.42 39.19 -12.78
C LEU A 196 -1.62 39.98 -13.82
N TYR A 197 -1.91 39.76 -15.10
CA TYR A 197 -1.10 40.30 -16.21
C TYR A 197 -1.61 41.65 -16.72
N GLY A 198 -2.85 41.99 -16.43
CA GLY A 198 -3.52 43.16 -16.96
C GLY A 198 -4.05 42.97 -18.37
N GLU A 199 -5.11 43.72 -18.72
CA GLU A 199 -5.88 43.63 -19.96
C GLU A 199 -4.99 43.58 -21.20
N SER A 200 -4.01 44.48 -21.34
CA SER A 200 -3.19 44.59 -22.54
C SER A 200 -2.29 43.37 -22.82
N LEU A 201 -1.71 42.76 -21.76
CA LEU A 201 -0.94 41.53 -21.94
C LEU A 201 -1.85 40.32 -22.17
N PHE A 202 -2.98 40.26 -21.49
CA PHE A 202 -3.94 39.20 -21.66
C PHE A 202 -4.50 39.16 -23.09
N GLU A 203 -4.88 40.33 -23.68
CA GLU A 203 -5.23 40.47 -25.09
C GLU A 203 -4.11 40.01 -26.03
N SER A 204 -2.85 40.24 -25.64
CA SER A 204 -1.69 39.78 -26.42
C SER A 204 -1.56 38.26 -26.39
N PHE A 205 -1.86 37.60 -25.25
CA PHE A 205 -1.92 36.13 -25.17
C PHE A 205 -2.99 35.55 -26.05
N GLN A 206 -4.19 36.13 -26.04
CA GLN A 206 -5.31 35.72 -26.91
C GLN A 206 -4.99 35.90 -28.39
N SER A 207 -4.35 37.03 -28.76
CA SER A 207 -3.91 37.30 -30.12
C SER A 207 -2.86 36.28 -30.60
N LEU A 208 -1.89 35.97 -29.73
CA LEU A 208 -0.88 34.93 -30.02
C LEU A 208 -1.53 33.55 -30.19
N LYS A 209 -2.42 33.19 -29.26
CA LYS A 209 -3.19 31.94 -29.34
C LYS A 209 -3.93 31.84 -30.65
N THR A 210 -4.71 32.86 -31.04
CA THR A 210 -5.49 32.89 -32.28
C THR A 210 -4.61 32.83 -33.52
N ALA A 211 -3.38 33.41 -33.49
CA ALA A 211 -2.47 33.39 -34.62
C ALA A 211 -1.91 31.97 -34.91
N PHE A 212 -1.71 31.15 -33.88
CA PHE A 212 -1.21 29.80 -34.03
C PHE A 212 -2.29 28.70 -34.01
N ASP A 213 -3.43 28.98 -33.41
CA ASP A 213 -4.58 28.09 -33.29
C ASP A 213 -5.88 28.87 -33.52
N PRO A 214 -6.19 29.21 -34.80
CA PRO A 214 -7.32 30.09 -35.15
C PRO A 214 -8.68 29.57 -34.65
N ASP A 215 -8.83 28.25 -34.61
CA ASP A 215 -10.08 27.59 -34.20
C ASP A 215 -10.11 27.22 -32.71
N TRP A 216 -9.08 27.58 -31.94
CA TRP A 216 -8.95 27.33 -30.51
C TRP A 216 -9.16 25.84 -30.13
N LEU A 217 -8.64 24.92 -30.94
CA LEU A 217 -8.78 23.48 -30.74
C LEU A 217 -7.82 22.92 -29.69
N LEU A 218 -6.62 23.51 -29.57
CA LEU A 218 -5.59 23.05 -28.65
C LEU A 218 -5.82 23.64 -27.26
N ASN A 219 -5.95 22.79 -26.24
CA ASN A 219 -6.16 23.20 -24.86
C ASN A 219 -7.25 24.28 -24.69
N PRO A 220 -8.49 24.01 -25.15
CA PRO A 220 -9.54 25.00 -25.29
C PRO A 220 -9.92 25.63 -23.95
N GLY A 221 -10.08 26.95 -23.95
CA GLY A 221 -10.51 27.71 -22.79
C GLY A 221 -9.49 27.94 -21.67
N ASN A 222 -8.33 27.24 -21.70
CA ASN A 222 -7.33 27.34 -20.64
C ASN A 222 -6.32 28.48 -20.87
N VAL A 223 -5.75 28.98 -19.80
CA VAL A 223 -4.68 30.01 -19.70
C VAL A 223 -5.13 31.42 -20.13
N CYS A 224 -5.67 31.59 -21.33
CA CYS A 224 -6.14 32.86 -21.86
C CYS A 224 -7.57 32.81 -22.43
N GLY A 225 -8.34 31.81 -22.04
CA GLY A 225 -9.76 31.66 -22.37
C GLY A 225 -10.69 32.05 -21.21
N GLU A 226 -11.89 31.48 -21.20
CA GLU A 226 -12.99 31.83 -20.30
C GLU A 226 -13.47 30.61 -19.48
N VAL A 227 -12.56 29.74 -19.05
CA VAL A 227 -12.93 28.58 -18.23
C VAL A 227 -13.25 29.03 -16.81
N ASP A 228 -14.44 28.71 -16.32
CA ASP A 228 -14.85 28.90 -14.94
C ASP A 228 -14.23 27.80 -14.06
N MET A 229 -13.69 28.15 -12.90
CA MET A 229 -13.05 27.17 -11.98
C MET A 229 -14.04 26.17 -11.38
N ARG A 230 -15.34 26.48 -11.39
CA ARG A 230 -16.42 25.59 -10.95
C ARG A 230 -16.80 24.52 -11.97
N GLU A 231 -16.42 24.68 -13.23
CA GLU A 231 -16.76 23.73 -14.28
C GLU A 231 -15.92 22.46 -14.22
N ASN A 232 -16.56 21.33 -14.46
CA ASN A 232 -15.92 20.02 -14.52
C ASN A 232 -15.08 19.70 -13.27
N LEU A 233 -15.61 20.01 -12.10
CA LEU A 233 -15.03 19.53 -10.85
C LEU A 233 -15.07 18.00 -10.83
N ARG A 234 -14.08 17.42 -10.18
CA ARG A 234 -13.99 15.95 -10.06
C ARG A 234 -15.14 15.37 -9.24
N PHE A 235 -15.54 16.10 -8.24
CA PHE A 235 -16.74 15.91 -7.43
C PHE A 235 -17.49 17.23 -7.48
N ASP A 236 -18.75 17.21 -7.78
CA ASP A 236 -19.63 18.35 -7.83
C ASP A 236 -20.94 18.04 -7.08
N ASP A 237 -21.89 18.94 -7.09
CA ASP A 237 -23.18 18.79 -6.42
C ASP A 237 -24.11 17.75 -7.09
N GLU A 238 -23.78 17.31 -8.31
CA GLU A 238 -24.49 16.24 -9.01
C GLU A 238 -23.85 14.85 -8.72
N TYR A 239 -22.67 14.80 -8.07
CA TYR A 239 -21.97 13.56 -7.78
C TYR A 239 -22.77 12.68 -6.82
N THR A 240 -22.99 11.43 -7.21
CA THR A 240 -23.66 10.42 -6.40
C THR A 240 -22.76 9.20 -6.21
N PHE A 241 -22.91 8.56 -5.07
CA PHE A 241 -22.25 7.28 -4.79
C PHE A 241 -23.32 6.20 -4.66
N ASP A 242 -23.49 5.40 -5.70
CA ASP A 242 -24.41 4.26 -5.73
C ASP A 242 -23.74 3.06 -6.40
N PRO A 243 -23.04 2.20 -5.64
CA PRO A 243 -22.40 1.01 -6.19
C PRO A 243 -23.38 -0.07 -6.63
N GLY A 244 -24.69 0.04 -6.32
CA GLY A 244 -25.69 -0.98 -6.59
C GLY A 244 -25.66 -2.16 -5.64
N PHE A 245 -24.75 -2.18 -4.66
CA PHE A 245 -24.62 -3.25 -3.66
C PHE A 245 -24.13 -2.71 -2.32
N ASP A 246 -24.39 -3.45 -1.25
CA ASP A 246 -23.86 -3.17 0.08
C ASP A 246 -22.46 -3.76 0.23
N ALA A 247 -21.56 -3.04 0.90
CA ALA A 247 -20.20 -3.53 1.17
C ALA A 247 -20.24 -4.79 2.05
N ALA A 248 -19.48 -5.81 1.66
CA ALA A 248 -19.39 -7.07 2.38
C ALA A 248 -18.25 -7.09 3.41
N LEU A 249 -17.25 -6.23 3.24
CA LEU A 249 -16.10 -6.09 4.14
C LEU A 249 -16.28 -4.88 5.04
N GLU A 250 -15.65 -4.91 6.22
CA GLU A 250 -15.59 -3.75 7.11
C GLU A 250 -14.64 -2.67 6.54
N TRP A 251 -15.08 -1.41 6.59
CA TRP A 251 -14.32 -0.25 6.14
C TRP A 251 -14.17 0.75 7.29
N ASP A 252 -13.18 0.54 8.15
CA ASP A 252 -12.88 1.41 9.31
C ASP A 252 -12.14 2.69 8.86
N ILE A 253 -12.80 3.46 7.98
CA ILE A 253 -12.37 4.78 7.53
C ILE A 253 -13.59 5.70 7.37
N GLU A 254 -13.36 7.01 7.43
CA GLU A 254 -14.43 8.00 7.19
C GLU A 254 -15.02 7.78 5.77
N ASN A 255 -16.34 7.79 5.63
CA ASN A 255 -17.10 7.45 4.43
C ASN A 255 -16.90 6.00 3.91
N GLY A 256 -16.32 5.09 4.69
CA GLY A 256 -16.26 3.67 4.37
C GLY A 256 -15.74 3.38 2.95
N MET A 257 -16.42 2.48 2.22
CA MET A 257 -16.06 2.12 0.84
C MET A 257 -16.05 3.34 -0.10
N GLN A 258 -16.99 4.28 0.05
CA GLN A 258 -17.02 5.53 -0.74
C GLN A 258 -15.71 6.29 -0.59
N GLY A 259 -15.27 6.52 0.66
CA GLY A 259 -14.01 7.22 0.94
C GLY A 259 -12.81 6.58 0.25
N MET A 260 -12.76 5.25 0.16
CA MET A 260 -11.69 4.52 -0.53
C MET A 260 -11.76 4.65 -2.06
N VAL A 261 -12.95 4.57 -2.65
CA VAL A 261 -13.16 4.74 -4.10
C VAL A 261 -12.75 6.14 -4.56
N GLU A 262 -13.07 7.16 -3.77
CA GLU A 262 -12.78 8.57 -4.06
C GLU A 262 -11.33 9.00 -3.75
N LEU A 263 -10.55 8.15 -3.09
CA LEU A 263 -9.25 8.49 -2.52
C LEU A 263 -8.16 8.78 -3.57
N CYS A 264 -8.23 8.17 -4.75
CA CYS A 264 -7.22 8.39 -5.78
C CYS A 264 -7.24 9.84 -6.31
N HIS A 265 -6.22 10.63 -6.06
CA HIS A 265 -6.11 12.02 -6.52
C HIS A 265 -5.34 12.20 -7.85
N GLY A 266 -5.00 11.11 -8.56
CA GLY A 266 -4.45 11.18 -9.91
C GLY A 266 -2.94 11.43 -10.02
N CYS A 267 -2.16 11.38 -8.94
CA CYS A 267 -0.72 11.70 -8.95
C CYS A 267 0.14 10.87 -9.93
N GLY A 268 -0.35 9.70 -10.36
CA GLY A 268 0.38 8.83 -11.29
C GLY A 268 1.54 8.04 -10.68
N GLY A 269 1.75 8.08 -9.36
CA GLY A 269 2.82 7.31 -8.68
C GLY A 269 2.77 5.81 -8.99
N CYS A 270 1.57 5.23 -9.18
CA CYS A 270 1.41 3.83 -9.59
C CYS A 270 1.92 3.52 -11.02
N ARG A 271 2.27 4.53 -11.81
CA ARG A 271 2.82 4.43 -13.17
C ARG A 271 4.30 4.82 -13.24
N GLY A 272 4.87 5.27 -12.13
CA GLY A 272 6.27 5.68 -12.06
C GLY A 272 7.24 4.50 -12.16
N PRO A 273 8.52 4.76 -12.41
CA PRO A 273 9.57 3.75 -12.33
C PRO A 273 9.57 3.05 -10.97
N GLN A 274 10.04 1.80 -10.94
CA GLN A 274 10.04 0.99 -9.73
C GLN A 274 10.85 1.62 -8.60
N GLU A 275 11.98 2.23 -8.91
CA GLU A 275 12.86 2.89 -7.95
C GLU A 275 12.16 4.05 -7.20
N THR A 276 11.17 4.68 -7.83
CA THR A 276 10.43 5.82 -7.25
C THR A 276 9.15 5.42 -6.55
N THR A 277 8.61 4.23 -6.84
CA THR A 277 7.30 3.77 -6.34
C THR A 277 7.39 2.70 -5.26
N GLY A 278 8.60 2.34 -4.82
CA GLY A 278 8.82 1.37 -3.74
C GLY A 278 8.66 -0.09 -4.11
N GLY A 279 8.75 -0.44 -5.39
CA GLY A 279 9.00 -1.81 -5.85
C GLY A 279 7.79 -2.72 -6.03
N VAL A 280 6.70 -2.58 -5.27
CA VAL A 280 5.60 -3.58 -5.30
C VAL A 280 4.42 -3.16 -6.16
N MET A 281 4.17 -1.84 -6.32
CA MET A 281 2.93 -1.31 -6.88
C MET A 281 2.72 -1.62 -8.37
N CYS A 282 1.50 -2.04 -8.69
CA CYS A 282 0.98 -2.27 -10.03
C CYS A 282 1.84 -3.15 -10.95
N PRO A 283 2.06 -4.43 -10.64
CA PRO A 283 2.81 -5.34 -11.50
C PRO A 283 2.16 -5.50 -12.88
N THR A 284 0.82 -5.45 -12.97
CA THR A 284 0.10 -5.52 -14.26
C THR A 284 0.33 -4.30 -15.14
N TYR A 285 0.38 -3.08 -14.55
CA TYR A 285 0.76 -1.89 -15.30
C TYR A 285 2.20 -2.00 -15.84
N ARG A 286 3.14 -2.47 -15.01
CA ARG A 286 4.55 -2.64 -15.42
C ARG A 286 4.72 -3.62 -16.59
N ALA A 287 3.85 -4.64 -16.63
CA ALA A 287 3.87 -5.64 -17.71
C ALA A 287 3.16 -5.17 -18.98
N ALA A 288 2.10 -4.35 -18.88
CA ALA A 288 1.26 -3.97 -20.02
C ALA A 288 1.46 -2.52 -20.51
N ASP A 289 1.94 -1.63 -19.65
CA ASP A 289 2.04 -0.16 -19.89
C ASP A 289 0.70 0.48 -20.30
N GLU A 290 -0.41 -0.04 -19.79
CA GLU A 290 -1.75 0.44 -20.07
C GLU A 290 -2.37 1.11 -18.84
N GLU A 291 -2.97 2.30 -19.01
CA GLU A 291 -3.56 3.09 -17.91
C GLU A 291 -4.57 2.28 -17.09
N ILE A 292 -5.45 1.52 -17.78
CA ILE A 292 -6.48 0.72 -17.13
C ILE A 292 -5.91 -0.32 -16.16
N GLN A 293 -4.67 -0.76 -16.37
CA GLN A 293 -3.98 -1.73 -15.53
C GLN A 293 -3.33 -1.11 -14.29
N SER A 294 -3.34 0.22 -14.17
CA SER A 294 -2.80 0.92 -13.00
C SER A 294 -3.83 1.02 -11.87
N THR A 295 -3.37 1.25 -10.62
CA THR A 295 -4.26 1.56 -9.49
C THR A 295 -5.13 2.78 -9.80
N ARG A 296 -4.54 3.83 -10.41
CA ARG A 296 -5.26 5.04 -10.82
C ARG A 296 -6.35 4.76 -11.85
N GLY A 297 -6.02 4.00 -12.89
CA GLY A 297 -6.98 3.62 -13.93
C GLY A 297 -8.17 2.89 -13.33
N ARG A 298 -7.93 1.82 -12.57
CA ARG A 298 -9.00 1.05 -11.91
C ARG A 298 -9.85 1.89 -10.96
N ALA A 299 -9.22 2.70 -10.10
CA ALA A 299 -9.94 3.55 -9.16
C ALA A 299 -10.83 4.58 -9.85
N ASN A 300 -10.35 5.20 -10.94
CA ASN A 300 -11.14 6.17 -11.70
C ASN A 300 -12.26 5.51 -12.50
N MET A 301 -12.03 4.34 -13.09
CA MET A 301 -13.08 3.58 -13.78
C MET A 301 -14.17 3.12 -12.80
N LEU A 302 -13.77 2.59 -11.63
CA LEU A 302 -14.73 2.18 -10.60
C LEU A 302 -15.57 3.37 -10.10
N ARG A 303 -14.93 4.51 -9.83
CA ARG A 303 -15.65 5.71 -9.45
C ARG A 303 -16.64 6.16 -10.54
N GLY A 304 -16.19 6.17 -11.81
CA GLY A 304 -17.03 6.58 -12.93
C GLY A 304 -18.21 5.64 -13.18
N ALA A 305 -18.06 4.34 -12.89
CA ALA A 305 -19.16 3.38 -12.96
C ALA A 305 -20.17 3.62 -11.82
N ILE A 306 -19.66 3.83 -10.59
CA ILE A 306 -20.49 4.02 -9.39
C ILE A 306 -21.31 5.31 -9.45
N ASN A 307 -20.75 6.40 -10.00
CA ASN A 307 -21.47 7.70 -10.07
C ASN A 307 -22.26 7.89 -11.36
N GLY A 308 -22.33 6.88 -12.22
CA GLY A 308 -23.10 6.91 -13.48
C GLY A 308 -22.46 7.73 -14.62
N GLU A 309 -21.19 8.16 -14.50
CA GLU A 309 -20.44 8.76 -15.62
C GLU A 309 -20.14 7.74 -16.73
N LEU A 310 -20.02 6.47 -16.38
CA LEU A 310 -19.87 5.37 -17.32
C LEU A 310 -21.21 4.65 -17.54
N PRO A 311 -21.45 4.12 -18.75
CA PRO A 311 -22.67 3.38 -19.04
C PRO A 311 -22.71 1.95 -18.43
N ALA A 312 -21.62 1.50 -17.81
CA ALA A 312 -21.48 0.16 -17.25
C ALA A 312 -21.63 0.21 -15.71
N ASP A 313 -22.33 -0.78 -15.16
CA ASP A 313 -22.37 -1.00 -13.72
C ASP A 313 -21.07 -1.67 -13.24
N PRO A 314 -20.61 -1.40 -11.99
CA PRO A 314 -19.38 -2.01 -11.48
C PRO A 314 -19.47 -3.55 -11.34
N THR A 315 -20.67 -4.14 -11.35
CA THR A 315 -20.92 -5.60 -11.30
C THR A 315 -21.12 -6.25 -12.65
N ASP A 316 -21.14 -5.48 -13.75
CA ASP A 316 -21.25 -6.04 -15.11
C ASP A 316 -20.07 -6.95 -15.47
N ASP A 317 -20.34 -8.05 -16.22
CA ASP A 317 -19.31 -8.96 -16.73
C ASP A 317 -18.18 -8.22 -17.49
N GLU A 318 -18.53 -7.24 -18.33
CA GLU A 318 -17.58 -6.46 -19.11
C GLU A 318 -16.69 -5.60 -18.19
N PHE A 319 -17.29 -4.89 -17.20
CA PHE A 319 -16.54 -4.08 -16.24
C PHE A 319 -15.59 -4.92 -15.39
N VAL A 320 -16.08 -6.02 -14.82
CA VAL A 320 -15.25 -6.89 -13.99
C VAL A 320 -14.10 -7.47 -14.80
N THR A 321 -14.35 -7.95 -16.02
CA THR A 321 -13.32 -8.57 -16.86
C THR A 321 -12.27 -7.55 -17.35
N GLU A 322 -12.67 -6.36 -17.78
CA GLU A 322 -11.74 -5.39 -18.34
C GLU A 322 -11.02 -4.55 -17.29
N VAL A 323 -11.67 -4.26 -16.16
CA VAL A 323 -11.15 -3.33 -15.15
C VAL A 323 -10.52 -4.07 -13.98
N MET A 324 -11.23 -5.06 -13.39
CA MET A 324 -10.84 -5.66 -12.11
C MET A 324 -10.05 -6.94 -12.25
N ASP A 325 -10.39 -7.80 -13.23
CA ASP A 325 -9.91 -9.17 -13.31
C ASP A 325 -8.38 -9.28 -13.41
N LEU A 326 -7.73 -8.39 -14.15
CA LEU A 326 -6.26 -8.36 -14.25
C LEU A 326 -5.55 -7.81 -13.01
N CYS A 327 -6.26 -7.35 -11.97
CA CYS A 327 -5.61 -7.02 -10.70
C CYS A 327 -5.24 -8.30 -9.95
N VAL A 328 -3.94 -8.51 -9.72
CA VAL A 328 -3.41 -9.72 -9.06
C VAL A 328 -3.55 -9.70 -7.52
N GLY A 329 -4.22 -8.72 -6.92
CA GLY A 329 -4.48 -8.65 -5.48
C GLY A 329 -3.22 -8.59 -4.61
N CYS A 330 -2.10 -8.06 -5.11
CA CYS A 330 -0.80 -8.07 -4.41
C CYS A 330 -0.71 -7.11 -3.20
N LYS A 331 -1.75 -6.31 -2.93
CA LYS A 331 -1.80 -5.29 -1.86
C LYS A 331 -0.70 -4.19 -1.95
N GLY A 332 0.11 -4.18 -2.99
CA GLY A 332 1.19 -3.21 -3.15
C GLY A 332 0.72 -1.76 -3.20
N CYS A 333 -0.49 -1.52 -3.69
CA CYS A 333 -1.10 -0.18 -3.71
C CYS A 333 -1.39 0.33 -2.30
N ALA A 334 -1.96 -0.46 -1.40
CA ALA A 334 -2.22 -0.05 -0.01
C ALA A 334 -0.95 0.46 0.69
N LYS A 335 0.23 -0.12 0.36
CA LYS A 335 1.52 0.30 0.93
C LYS A 335 2.15 1.49 0.22
N ASN A 336 2.20 1.45 -1.12
CA ASN A 336 3.06 2.34 -1.90
C ASN A 336 2.29 3.52 -2.52
N CYS A 337 0.95 3.49 -2.52
CA CYS A 337 0.16 4.64 -2.94
C CYS A 337 0.29 5.76 -1.90
N PRO A 338 0.65 6.99 -2.31
CA PRO A 338 0.75 8.10 -1.36
C PRO A 338 -0.55 8.39 -0.61
N SER A 339 -1.70 8.09 -1.23
CA SER A 339 -3.02 8.24 -0.60
C SER A 339 -3.54 6.97 0.09
N GLY A 340 -2.89 5.82 -0.10
CA GLY A 340 -3.29 4.57 0.53
C GLY A 340 -4.47 3.85 -0.13
N VAL A 341 -4.69 4.03 -1.44
CA VAL A 341 -5.78 3.32 -2.16
C VAL A 341 -5.57 1.81 -2.08
N ASP A 342 -6.50 1.08 -1.47
CA ASP A 342 -6.51 -0.39 -1.44
C ASP A 342 -7.38 -0.98 -2.55
N MET A 343 -6.77 -1.14 -3.72
CA MET A 343 -7.44 -1.73 -4.88
C MET A 343 -7.69 -3.24 -4.71
N ALA A 344 -6.90 -3.94 -3.88
CA ALA A 344 -7.11 -5.36 -3.64
C ALA A 344 -8.40 -5.61 -2.85
N LYS A 345 -8.69 -4.78 -1.85
CA LYS A 345 -9.92 -4.82 -1.07
C LYS A 345 -11.13 -4.40 -1.92
N LEU A 346 -11.02 -3.31 -2.69
CA LEU A 346 -12.07 -2.88 -3.63
C LEU A 346 -12.40 -3.95 -4.68
N LYS A 347 -11.37 -4.65 -5.23
CA LYS A 347 -11.59 -5.77 -6.14
C LYS A 347 -12.42 -6.89 -5.49
N ALA A 348 -12.11 -7.26 -4.25
CA ALA A 348 -12.81 -8.32 -3.55
C ALA A 348 -14.31 -7.98 -3.35
N GLU A 349 -14.62 -6.72 -3.04
CA GLU A 349 -16.02 -6.23 -2.96
C GLU A 349 -16.75 -6.35 -4.29
N VAL A 350 -16.16 -5.82 -5.36
CA VAL A 350 -16.78 -5.83 -6.69
C VAL A 350 -16.98 -7.26 -7.20
N GLU A 351 -15.97 -8.15 -7.04
CA GLU A 351 -16.10 -9.56 -7.43
C GLU A 351 -17.16 -10.29 -6.60
N HIS A 352 -17.25 -9.99 -5.30
CA HIS A 352 -18.28 -10.56 -4.44
C HIS A 352 -19.69 -10.16 -4.89
N ALA A 353 -19.90 -8.87 -5.12
CA ALA A 353 -21.18 -8.36 -5.60
C ALA A 353 -21.55 -8.93 -6.98
N HIS A 354 -20.58 -9.00 -7.90
CA HIS A 354 -20.75 -9.66 -9.19
C HIS A 354 -21.19 -11.13 -9.05
N HIS A 355 -20.54 -11.89 -8.16
CA HIS A 355 -20.91 -13.28 -7.92
C HIS A 355 -22.28 -13.45 -7.24
N ALA A 356 -22.68 -12.49 -6.41
CA ALA A 356 -24.01 -12.48 -5.80
C ALA A 356 -25.11 -12.27 -6.85
N GLU A 357 -24.87 -11.42 -7.85
CA GLU A 357 -25.83 -11.10 -8.92
C GLU A 357 -25.85 -12.15 -10.03
N HIS A 358 -24.67 -12.55 -10.54
CA HIS A 358 -24.54 -13.41 -11.73
C HIS A 358 -24.19 -14.86 -11.41
N GLY A 359 -23.77 -15.14 -10.18
CA GLY A 359 -23.31 -16.46 -9.73
C GLY A 359 -21.86 -16.75 -10.10
N ALA A 360 -21.14 -17.40 -9.21
CA ALA A 360 -19.75 -17.79 -9.45
C ALA A 360 -19.64 -18.97 -10.42
N SER A 361 -18.66 -18.93 -11.33
CA SER A 361 -18.37 -20.00 -12.29
C SER A 361 -17.94 -21.29 -11.58
N LEU A 362 -18.06 -22.45 -12.28
CA LEU A 362 -17.59 -23.73 -11.73
C LEU A 362 -16.08 -23.67 -11.41
N ARG A 363 -15.27 -23.06 -12.26
CA ARG A 363 -13.83 -22.85 -12.03
C ARG A 363 -13.58 -22.03 -10.76
N THR A 364 -14.25 -20.89 -10.63
CA THR A 364 -14.18 -20.01 -9.46
C THR A 364 -14.47 -20.77 -8.17
N ARG A 365 -15.55 -21.56 -8.16
CA ARG A 365 -15.92 -22.38 -6.99
C ARG A 365 -14.91 -23.49 -6.68
N LEU A 366 -14.36 -24.16 -7.72
CA LEU A 366 -13.34 -25.19 -7.52
C LEU A 366 -12.03 -24.61 -6.97
N LEU A 367 -11.60 -23.45 -7.48
CA LEU A 367 -10.40 -22.77 -7.01
C LEU A 367 -10.60 -22.21 -5.60
N GLY A 368 -11.77 -21.65 -5.30
CA GLY A 368 -12.12 -21.20 -3.94
C GLY A 368 -12.21 -22.34 -2.93
N ALA A 369 -12.63 -23.53 -3.36
CA ALA A 369 -12.75 -24.71 -2.49
C ALA A 369 -11.43 -25.50 -2.31
N PHE A 370 -10.28 -24.95 -2.70
CA PHE A 370 -9.01 -25.68 -2.70
C PHE A 370 -8.63 -26.23 -1.32
N GLU A 371 -8.88 -25.48 -0.23
CA GLU A 371 -8.64 -25.94 1.15
C GLU A 371 -9.45 -27.21 1.49
N SER A 372 -10.70 -27.30 1.05
CA SER A 372 -11.55 -28.47 1.27
C SER A 372 -11.23 -29.64 0.34
N LEU A 373 -10.67 -29.39 -0.84
CA LEU A 373 -10.34 -30.40 -1.84
C LEU A 373 -8.95 -31.01 -1.65
N ALA A 374 -7.99 -30.26 -1.14
CA ALA A 374 -6.61 -30.68 -0.99
C ALA A 374 -6.42 -31.92 -0.07
N PRO A 375 -7.13 -32.06 1.07
CA PRO A 375 -7.10 -33.28 1.88
C PRO A 375 -7.49 -34.53 1.08
N ILE A 376 -8.52 -34.43 0.24
CA ILE A 376 -8.97 -35.54 -0.62
C ILE A 376 -7.92 -35.86 -1.68
N GLY A 377 -7.35 -34.82 -2.28
CA GLY A 377 -6.27 -34.95 -3.26
C GLY A 377 -5.04 -35.67 -2.68
N SER A 378 -4.64 -35.29 -1.47
CA SER A 378 -3.51 -35.90 -0.74
C SER A 378 -3.80 -37.35 -0.34
N ALA A 379 -4.99 -37.63 0.21
CA ALA A 379 -5.37 -38.99 0.58
C ALA A 379 -5.42 -39.97 -0.62
N LEU A 380 -5.65 -39.46 -1.83
CA LEU A 380 -5.64 -40.24 -3.06
C LEU A 380 -4.29 -40.21 -3.79
N ALA A 381 -3.27 -39.50 -3.29
CA ALA A 381 -1.96 -39.46 -3.90
C ALA A 381 -1.23 -40.82 -3.78
N PRO A 382 -0.47 -41.25 -4.80
CA PRO A 382 -0.11 -40.52 -6.02
C PRO A 382 -1.16 -40.60 -7.16
N LEU A 383 -2.29 -41.26 -6.98
CA LEU A 383 -3.29 -41.48 -8.04
C LEU A 383 -3.92 -40.15 -8.51
N SER A 384 -4.16 -39.23 -7.58
CA SER A 384 -4.69 -37.88 -7.86
C SER A 384 -3.77 -37.05 -8.76
N ASN A 385 -2.45 -37.34 -8.79
CA ASN A 385 -1.47 -36.63 -9.58
C ASN A 385 -1.31 -37.20 -11.02
N ILE A 386 -1.97 -38.32 -11.35
CA ILE A 386 -1.85 -38.96 -12.67
C ILE A 386 -2.62 -38.22 -13.76
N PRO A 387 -3.87 -37.76 -13.53
CA PRO A 387 -4.66 -37.16 -14.60
C PRO A 387 -3.98 -35.96 -15.28
N GLY A 388 -3.33 -35.10 -14.53
CA GLY A 388 -2.60 -33.94 -15.08
C GLY A 388 -1.40 -34.29 -15.97
N LYS A 389 -0.83 -35.49 -15.82
CA LYS A 389 0.33 -35.97 -16.58
C LYS A 389 -0.02 -36.74 -17.85
N LEU A 390 -1.32 -36.99 -18.10
CA LEU A 390 -1.75 -37.72 -19.30
C LEU A 390 -1.59 -36.87 -20.56
N PRO A 391 -1.15 -37.44 -21.69
CA PRO A 391 -1.10 -36.71 -22.95
C PRO A 391 -2.46 -36.10 -23.33
N GLY A 392 -2.52 -34.80 -23.54
CA GLY A 392 -3.75 -34.08 -23.89
C GLY A 392 -4.62 -33.64 -22.68
N ALA A 393 -4.25 -33.97 -21.45
CA ALA A 393 -4.97 -33.52 -20.25
C ALA A 393 -5.02 -31.98 -20.16
N GLY A 394 -3.91 -31.29 -20.40
CA GLY A 394 -3.88 -29.82 -20.40
C GLY A 394 -4.87 -29.21 -21.41
N ILE A 395 -4.97 -29.77 -22.63
CA ILE A 395 -5.94 -29.31 -23.62
C ILE A 395 -7.39 -29.51 -23.15
N LEU A 396 -7.65 -30.63 -22.48
CA LEU A 396 -8.97 -30.90 -21.93
C LEU A 396 -9.31 -29.94 -20.77
N LEU A 397 -8.38 -29.73 -19.85
CA LEU A 397 -8.55 -28.81 -18.72
C LEU A 397 -8.78 -27.36 -19.21
N GLU A 398 -8.02 -26.92 -20.20
CA GLU A 398 -8.20 -25.58 -20.79
C GLU A 398 -9.59 -25.43 -21.42
N LYS A 399 -10.05 -26.41 -22.20
CA LYS A 399 -11.36 -26.34 -22.87
C LYS A 399 -12.56 -26.50 -21.92
N THR A 400 -12.39 -27.18 -20.81
CA THR A 400 -13.51 -27.49 -19.88
C THR A 400 -13.54 -26.58 -18.67
N LEU A 401 -12.38 -26.19 -18.15
CA LEU A 401 -12.22 -25.39 -16.93
C LEU A 401 -11.46 -24.09 -17.15
N GLY A 402 -10.97 -23.82 -18.37
CA GLY A 402 -10.16 -22.62 -18.65
C GLY A 402 -8.84 -22.61 -17.87
N ILE A 403 -8.27 -23.76 -17.56
CA ILE A 403 -6.93 -23.87 -16.94
C ILE A 403 -5.88 -23.90 -18.03
N ALA A 404 -4.89 -23.01 -17.95
CA ALA A 404 -3.82 -22.90 -18.94
C ALA A 404 -3.09 -24.25 -19.12
N ARG A 405 -3.01 -24.74 -20.36
CA ARG A 405 -2.38 -26.02 -20.69
C ARG A 405 -0.86 -26.02 -20.47
N GLU A 406 -0.28 -24.84 -20.43
CA GLU A 406 1.15 -24.59 -20.21
C GLU A 406 1.54 -24.74 -18.73
N ARG A 407 0.55 -24.76 -17.83
CA ARG A 407 0.79 -24.88 -16.37
C ARG A 407 0.65 -26.31 -15.89
N ASP A 408 1.64 -26.75 -15.13
CA ASP A 408 1.54 -27.98 -14.35
C ASP A 408 0.70 -27.71 -13.08
N LEU A 409 -0.32 -28.55 -12.85
CA LEU A 409 -1.09 -28.47 -11.60
C LEU A 409 -0.24 -28.87 -10.40
N PRO A 410 -0.48 -28.27 -9.21
CA PRO A 410 0.20 -28.66 -7.98
C PRO A 410 0.05 -30.15 -7.72
N ALA A 411 1.14 -30.82 -7.41
CA ALA A 411 1.12 -32.23 -7.05
C ALA A 411 0.81 -32.38 -5.55
N PHE A 412 -0.14 -33.24 -5.22
CA PHE A 412 -0.43 -33.54 -3.83
C PHE A 412 0.60 -34.49 -3.22
N ALA A 413 1.05 -34.17 -2.02
CA ALA A 413 1.90 -35.04 -1.22
C ALA A 413 1.12 -36.26 -0.72
N SER A 414 1.75 -37.43 -0.72
CA SER A 414 1.16 -38.68 -0.23
C SER A 414 1.18 -38.82 1.31
N GLU A 415 1.91 -37.97 1.99
CA GLU A 415 1.97 -37.82 3.44
C GLU A 415 1.81 -36.32 3.73
N SER A 416 0.74 -35.93 4.39
CA SER A 416 0.53 -34.53 4.79
C SER A 416 1.48 -34.12 5.92
N LEU A 417 1.59 -32.81 6.18
CA LEU A 417 2.32 -32.32 7.34
C LEU A 417 1.73 -32.85 8.65
N THR A 418 0.39 -32.87 8.75
CA THR A 418 -0.32 -33.37 9.93
C THR A 418 -0.12 -34.85 10.12
N ASP A 419 -0.24 -35.69 9.06
CA ASP A 419 0.03 -37.13 9.15
C ASP A 419 1.47 -37.41 9.62
N TRP A 420 2.45 -36.68 9.07
CA TRP A 420 3.85 -36.81 9.49
C TRP A 420 4.05 -36.38 10.95
N PHE A 421 3.42 -35.29 11.39
CA PHE A 421 3.54 -34.79 12.74
C PHE A 421 2.94 -35.79 13.76
N ASP A 422 1.77 -36.36 13.46
CA ASP A 422 1.11 -37.36 14.29
C ASP A 422 1.91 -38.69 14.32
N ALA A 423 2.41 -39.16 13.17
CA ALA A 423 3.18 -40.38 13.06
C ALA A 423 4.48 -40.36 13.88
N ARG A 424 5.08 -39.18 14.08
CA ARG A 424 6.28 -39.02 14.94
C ARG A 424 5.93 -38.88 16.44
N GLY A 425 4.64 -38.83 16.79
CA GLY A 425 4.17 -38.68 18.17
C GLY A 425 3.98 -37.24 18.66
N GLY A 426 3.83 -36.28 17.72
CA GLY A 426 3.62 -34.86 18.02
C GLY A 426 4.90 -34.07 18.31
N ALA A 427 4.83 -33.10 19.22
CA ALA A 427 5.95 -32.23 19.60
C ALA A 427 7.13 -33.00 20.20
N ALA A 428 8.37 -32.69 19.77
CA ALA A 428 9.55 -33.24 20.37
C ALA A 428 9.93 -32.55 21.67
N VAL A 429 9.61 -31.27 21.84
CA VAL A 429 9.81 -30.49 23.07
C VAL A 429 8.56 -30.60 23.95
N PRO A 430 8.65 -31.17 25.17
CA PRO A 430 7.53 -31.23 26.07
C PRO A 430 7.07 -29.81 26.51
N ARG A 431 5.76 -29.60 26.63
CA ARG A 431 5.20 -28.29 27.01
C ARG A 431 5.82 -27.71 28.28
N ALA A 432 6.07 -28.56 29.28
CA ALA A 432 6.63 -28.13 30.57
C ALA A 432 8.11 -27.72 30.53
N GLU A 433 8.82 -28.02 29.43
CA GLU A 433 10.24 -27.75 29.23
C GLU A 433 10.48 -26.67 28.17
N ALA A 434 9.44 -26.26 27.46
CA ALA A 434 9.49 -25.26 26.40
C ALA A 434 9.58 -23.83 26.94
N ASP A 435 10.31 -23.00 26.23
CA ASP A 435 10.36 -21.56 26.49
C ASP A 435 9.15 -20.83 25.89
N ARG A 436 8.54 -21.38 24.82
CA ARG A 436 7.39 -20.84 24.12
C ARG A 436 6.45 -21.94 23.65
N GLU A 437 5.19 -21.60 23.53
CA GLU A 437 4.12 -22.45 23.02
C GLU A 437 3.64 -21.90 21.67
N VAL A 438 3.63 -22.74 20.62
CA VAL A 438 3.40 -22.33 19.23
C VAL A 438 2.36 -23.22 18.59
N LEU A 439 1.32 -22.61 18.01
CA LEU A 439 0.42 -23.22 17.06
C LEU A 439 0.99 -23.05 15.65
N LEU A 440 1.49 -24.13 15.04
CA LEU A 440 1.89 -24.11 13.65
C LEU A 440 0.65 -24.27 12.78
N PHE A 441 0.24 -23.20 12.12
CA PHE A 441 -0.97 -23.16 11.29
C PHE A 441 -0.82 -24.08 10.07
N PRO A 442 -1.76 -25.02 9.83
CA PRO A 442 -1.68 -25.98 8.74
C PRO A 442 -2.22 -25.38 7.43
N ASP A 443 -1.54 -24.37 6.88
CA ASP A 443 -1.91 -23.83 5.58
C ASP A 443 -1.97 -24.93 4.51
N VAL A 444 -2.84 -24.74 3.51
CA VAL A 444 -3.15 -25.79 2.53
C VAL A 444 -1.94 -26.22 1.68
N TYR A 445 -1.06 -25.27 1.37
CA TYR A 445 0.13 -25.55 0.54
C TYR A 445 1.18 -26.31 1.31
N THR A 446 1.55 -25.83 2.49
CA THR A 446 2.51 -26.45 3.38
C THR A 446 2.03 -27.80 3.89
N THR A 447 0.72 -28.00 4.02
CA THR A 447 0.17 -29.26 4.52
C THR A 447 0.09 -30.32 3.43
N TYR A 448 -0.40 -29.98 2.23
CA TYR A 448 -0.79 -30.99 1.24
C TYR A 448 0.02 -30.96 -0.07
N THR A 449 0.77 -29.90 -0.37
CA THR A 449 1.55 -29.82 -1.63
C THR A 449 3.05 -29.75 -1.40
N ASN A 450 3.53 -29.02 -0.40
CA ASN A 450 4.94 -28.94 -0.02
C ASN A 450 5.17 -29.13 1.49
N PRO A 451 4.99 -30.34 2.03
CA PRO A 451 5.21 -30.61 3.46
C PRO A 451 6.66 -30.39 3.93
N THR A 452 7.62 -30.28 3.02
CA THR A 452 9.03 -30.08 3.36
C THR A 452 9.27 -28.79 4.10
N ALA A 453 8.64 -27.70 3.67
CA ALA A 453 8.73 -26.38 4.33
C ALA A 453 8.11 -26.43 5.75
N GLY A 454 6.94 -27.07 5.91
CA GLY A 454 6.31 -27.25 7.22
C GLY A 454 7.15 -28.13 8.18
N LYS A 455 7.70 -29.24 7.67
CA LYS A 455 8.62 -30.10 8.44
C LYS A 455 9.88 -29.35 8.85
N ALA A 456 10.40 -28.47 7.99
CA ALA A 456 11.55 -27.61 8.30
C ALA A 456 11.18 -26.59 9.40
N ALA A 457 10.00 -25.97 9.31
CA ALA A 457 9.50 -25.04 10.32
C ALA A 457 9.40 -25.70 11.70
N VAL A 458 8.78 -26.89 11.77
CA VAL A 458 8.72 -27.68 13.02
C VAL A 458 10.12 -27.92 13.60
N ARG A 459 11.10 -28.36 12.77
CA ARG A 459 12.46 -28.64 13.22
C ARG A 459 13.16 -27.39 13.78
N VAL A 460 13.02 -26.25 13.11
CA VAL A 460 13.65 -24.99 13.55
C VAL A 460 13.02 -24.50 14.84
N LEU A 461 11.69 -24.52 14.94
CA LEU A 461 10.97 -24.09 16.16
C LEU A 461 11.30 -24.99 17.35
N GLU A 462 11.35 -26.32 17.16
CA GLU A 462 11.73 -27.25 18.24
C GLU A 462 13.20 -27.11 18.63
N ALA A 463 14.10 -26.87 17.69
CA ALA A 463 15.50 -26.55 17.99
C ALA A 463 15.64 -25.26 18.81
N ALA A 464 14.72 -24.30 18.61
CA ALA A 464 14.61 -23.07 19.41
C ALA A 464 13.83 -23.25 20.73
N ASN A 465 13.66 -24.49 21.18
CA ASN A 465 12.95 -24.87 22.42
C ASN A 465 11.47 -24.42 22.47
N CYS A 466 10.80 -24.44 21.31
CA CYS A 466 9.36 -24.22 21.24
C CYS A 466 8.58 -25.55 21.34
N HIS A 467 7.51 -25.56 22.14
CA HIS A 467 6.50 -26.62 22.05
C HIS A 467 5.58 -26.34 20.87
N VAL A 468 5.58 -27.20 19.87
CA VAL A 468 4.80 -27.01 18.64
C VAL A 468 3.56 -27.88 18.68
N GLN A 469 2.41 -27.32 18.33
CA GLN A 469 1.15 -28.03 18.12
C GLN A 469 0.57 -27.60 16.76
N ILE A 470 -0.11 -28.50 16.06
CA ILE A 470 -0.84 -28.20 14.83
C ILE A 470 -2.33 -28.14 15.19
N PRO A 471 -3.03 -26.99 15.08
CA PRO A 471 -4.43 -26.88 15.39
C PRO A 471 -5.29 -27.58 14.34
N ASP A 472 -6.47 -28.04 14.74
CA ASP A 472 -7.47 -28.65 13.85
C ASP A 472 -8.35 -27.57 13.23
N VAL A 473 -7.86 -26.92 12.19
CA VAL A 473 -8.56 -25.89 11.42
C VAL A 473 -8.67 -26.29 9.95
N THR A 474 -9.74 -25.86 9.28
CA THR A 474 -9.97 -26.18 7.86
C THR A 474 -8.98 -25.45 6.94
N GLY A 475 -8.61 -24.21 7.26
CA GLY A 475 -7.73 -23.34 6.50
C GLY A 475 -7.89 -21.88 6.90
N SER A 476 -7.29 -21.00 6.14
CA SER A 476 -7.35 -19.53 6.39
C SER A 476 -8.55 -18.84 5.73
N GLY A 477 -9.21 -19.49 4.75
CA GLY A 477 -10.18 -18.84 3.87
C GLY A 477 -9.55 -17.97 2.76
N ARG A 478 -8.23 -18.05 2.58
CA ARG A 478 -7.52 -17.27 1.54
C ARG A 478 -7.92 -17.63 0.11
N PRO A 479 -8.05 -18.91 -0.29
CA PRO A 479 -8.49 -19.25 -1.63
C PRO A 479 -9.85 -18.67 -2.01
N PRO A 480 -10.95 -18.82 -1.22
CA PRO A 480 -12.22 -18.20 -1.55
C PRO A 480 -12.14 -16.66 -1.53
N HIS A 481 -11.40 -16.04 -0.59
CA HIS A 481 -11.19 -14.60 -0.57
C HIS A 481 -10.59 -14.08 -1.89
N SER A 482 -9.57 -14.75 -2.38
CA SER A 482 -8.87 -14.36 -3.63
C SER A 482 -9.73 -14.50 -4.89
N LYS A 483 -10.91 -15.09 -4.78
CA LYS A 483 -11.90 -15.29 -5.87
C LYS A 483 -13.21 -14.53 -5.62
N GLY A 484 -13.21 -13.55 -4.70
CA GLY A 484 -14.43 -12.79 -4.38
C GLY A 484 -15.55 -13.60 -3.72
N LEU A 485 -15.26 -14.81 -3.22
CA LEU A 485 -16.21 -15.64 -2.50
C LEU A 485 -16.14 -15.30 -0.99
N LEU A 486 -16.57 -14.07 -0.64
CA LEU A 486 -16.36 -13.54 0.70
C LEU A 486 -17.17 -14.25 1.77
N ASP A 487 -18.34 -14.79 1.46
CA ASP A 487 -19.16 -15.54 2.43
C ASP A 487 -18.48 -16.85 2.85
N GLU A 488 -17.93 -17.60 1.89
CA GLU A 488 -17.16 -18.81 2.17
C GLU A 488 -15.87 -18.48 2.93
N SER A 489 -15.22 -17.40 2.56
CA SER A 489 -14.02 -16.91 3.25
C SER A 489 -14.33 -16.54 4.70
N ARG A 490 -15.41 -15.81 4.94
CA ARG A 490 -15.88 -15.40 6.26
C ARG A 490 -16.21 -16.60 7.13
N ALA A 491 -16.90 -17.59 6.58
CA ALA A 491 -17.24 -18.81 7.31
C ALA A 491 -15.98 -19.57 7.79
N THR A 492 -14.97 -19.70 6.91
CA THR A 492 -13.68 -20.32 7.26
C THR A 492 -12.91 -19.49 8.29
N ALA A 493 -12.83 -18.17 8.09
CA ALA A 493 -12.16 -17.27 9.01
C ALA A 493 -12.76 -17.29 10.42
N LYS A 494 -14.10 -17.30 10.51
CA LYS A 494 -14.83 -17.43 11.77
C LYS A 494 -14.47 -18.72 12.51
N ASP A 495 -14.56 -19.87 11.85
CA ASP A 495 -14.22 -21.18 12.42
C ASP A 495 -12.75 -21.19 12.92
N THR A 496 -11.84 -20.57 12.15
CA THR A 496 -10.44 -20.46 12.50
C THR A 496 -10.23 -19.59 13.74
N VAL A 497 -10.84 -18.41 13.82
CA VAL A 497 -10.73 -17.53 15.00
C VAL A 497 -11.30 -18.22 16.24
N GLU A 498 -12.52 -18.79 16.15
CA GLU A 498 -13.14 -19.50 17.26
C GLU A 498 -12.28 -20.68 17.77
N THR A 499 -11.57 -21.37 16.87
CA THR A 499 -10.67 -22.47 17.21
C THR A 499 -9.37 -22.00 17.87
N LEU A 500 -8.76 -20.90 17.39
CA LEU A 500 -7.46 -20.44 17.86
C LEU A 500 -7.55 -19.58 19.14
N THR A 501 -8.64 -18.84 19.34
CA THR A 501 -8.79 -17.90 20.45
C THR A 501 -8.47 -18.49 21.83
N PRO A 502 -8.96 -19.71 22.22
CA PRO A 502 -8.66 -20.22 23.55
C PRO A 502 -7.17 -20.44 23.83
N ASP A 503 -6.39 -20.86 22.83
CA ASP A 503 -4.97 -21.05 22.98
C ASP A 503 -4.22 -19.71 22.95
N VAL A 504 -4.64 -18.78 22.10
CA VAL A 504 -4.08 -17.41 22.02
C VAL A 504 -4.30 -16.68 23.36
N GLU A 505 -5.48 -16.75 23.95
CA GLU A 505 -5.77 -16.22 25.29
C GLU A 505 -4.91 -16.88 26.39
N ALA A 506 -4.53 -18.15 26.19
CA ALA A 506 -3.61 -18.85 27.07
C ALA A 506 -2.14 -18.48 26.87
N GLY A 507 -1.84 -17.62 25.91
CA GLY A 507 -0.49 -17.08 25.63
C GLY A 507 0.28 -17.80 24.51
N TRP A 508 -0.39 -18.62 23.68
CA TRP A 508 0.22 -19.23 22.51
C TRP A 508 0.32 -18.24 21.35
N ASP A 509 1.38 -18.40 20.56
CA ASP A 509 1.55 -17.69 19.30
C ASP A 509 1.20 -18.59 18.11
N VAL A 510 0.61 -18.01 17.07
CA VAL A 510 0.28 -18.67 15.80
C VAL A 510 1.39 -18.41 14.80
N VAL A 511 2.01 -19.45 14.29
CA VAL A 511 3.09 -19.35 13.29
C VAL A 511 2.64 -19.96 11.98
N VAL A 512 2.77 -19.20 10.90
CA VAL A 512 2.30 -19.58 9.55
C VAL A 512 3.50 -19.65 8.60
N VAL A 513 3.57 -20.69 7.76
CA VAL A 513 4.64 -20.83 6.78
C VAL A 513 4.33 -20.07 5.49
N GLU A 514 3.11 -20.23 4.94
CA GLU A 514 2.69 -19.55 3.72
C GLU A 514 2.39 -18.05 4.00
N PRO A 515 3.10 -17.12 3.33
CA PRO A 515 2.96 -15.69 3.62
C PRO A 515 1.56 -15.10 3.36
N THR A 516 0.82 -15.65 2.39
CA THR A 516 -0.52 -15.13 2.09
C THR A 516 -1.50 -15.44 3.21
N ASP A 517 -1.36 -16.62 3.82
CA ASP A 517 -2.19 -17.04 4.95
C ASP A 517 -1.79 -16.27 6.22
N ALA A 518 -0.50 -16.04 6.44
CA ALA A 518 -0.04 -15.18 7.55
C ALA A 518 -0.67 -13.78 7.48
N VAL A 519 -0.65 -13.14 6.30
CA VAL A 519 -1.24 -11.81 6.12
C VAL A 519 -2.77 -11.86 6.22
N MET A 520 -3.39 -12.96 5.79
CA MET A 520 -4.84 -13.17 5.93
C MET A 520 -5.27 -13.09 7.40
N LEU A 521 -4.61 -13.83 8.29
CA LEU A 521 -4.89 -13.83 9.73
C LEU A 521 -4.51 -12.49 10.38
N GLN A 522 -3.42 -11.86 9.95
CA GLN A 522 -2.89 -10.64 10.55
C GLN A 522 -3.69 -9.37 10.20
N SER A 523 -4.38 -9.34 9.05
CA SER A 523 -5.03 -8.13 8.56
C SER A 523 -6.39 -8.36 7.90
N ASP A 524 -6.52 -9.35 7.00
CA ASP A 524 -7.75 -9.50 6.21
C ASP A 524 -8.92 -10.03 7.06
N TYR A 525 -8.63 -10.70 8.17
CA TYR A 525 -9.66 -11.13 9.12
C TYR A 525 -10.39 -9.96 9.77
N ALA A 526 -9.71 -8.84 10.04
CA ALA A 526 -10.37 -7.64 10.53
C ALA A 526 -11.40 -7.13 9.50
N ASP A 527 -11.03 -7.09 8.21
CA ASP A 527 -11.95 -6.70 7.14
C ASP A 527 -13.15 -7.64 6.98
N LEU A 528 -12.96 -8.94 7.26
CA LEU A 528 -13.99 -9.97 7.08
C LEU A 528 -14.92 -10.11 8.29
N LEU A 529 -14.44 -9.90 9.51
CA LEU A 529 -15.09 -10.34 10.73
C LEU A 529 -15.43 -9.23 11.73
N CYS A 530 -14.71 -8.07 11.71
CA CYS A 530 -14.99 -6.98 12.66
C CYS A 530 -16.24 -6.17 12.31
N GLY A 531 -16.72 -5.40 13.26
CA GLY A 531 -17.88 -4.52 13.13
C GLY A 531 -19.17 -5.32 12.88
N ASP A 532 -19.96 -4.86 11.92
CA ASP A 532 -21.24 -5.49 11.55
C ASP A 532 -21.07 -6.69 10.58
N ALA A 533 -19.81 -6.99 10.18
CA ALA A 533 -19.53 -8.04 9.19
C ALA A 533 -19.75 -9.46 9.73
N SER A 534 -19.61 -9.69 11.04
CA SER A 534 -19.86 -11.01 11.66
C SER A 534 -20.30 -10.91 13.13
N ASP A 535 -20.60 -12.07 13.75
CA ASP A 535 -20.92 -12.22 15.17
C ASP A 535 -19.69 -12.62 16.03
N VAL A 536 -18.51 -12.68 15.45
CA VAL A 536 -17.24 -12.92 16.16
C VAL A 536 -16.85 -11.65 16.92
N PRO A 537 -16.47 -11.74 18.22
CA PRO A 537 -16.01 -10.56 18.93
C PRO A 537 -14.75 -9.94 18.29
N ASP A 538 -14.76 -8.64 18.04
CA ASP A 538 -13.60 -7.92 17.47
C ASP A 538 -12.32 -8.18 18.25
N ALA A 539 -12.40 -8.25 19.59
CA ALA A 539 -11.27 -8.53 20.46
C ALA A 539 -10.60 -9.90 20.18
N ASP A 540 -11.38 -10.91 19.78
CA ASP A 540 -10.87 -12.24 19.45
C ASP A 540 -10.13 -12.20 18.09
N VAL A 541 -10.70 -11.49 17.12
CA VAL A 541 -10.08 -11.26 15.81
C VAL A 541 -8.77 -10.51 15.95
N GLU A 542 -8.76 -9.42 16.72
CA GLU A 542 -7.58 -8.62 17.00
C GLU A 542 -6.50 -9.43 17.74
N ALA A 543 -6.90 -10.24 18.74
CA ALA A 543 -5.98 -11.09 19.49
C ALA A 543 -5.30 -12.12 18.60
N VAL A 544 -6.06 -12.85 17.76
CA VAL A 544 -5.53 -13.82 16.81
C VAL A 544 -4.59 -13.13 15.81
N GLY A 545 -4.98 -11.97 15.26
CA GLY A 545 -4.15 -11.20 14.35
C GLY A 545 -2.83 -10.74 14.97
N ALA A 546 -2.87 -10.22 16.21
CA ALA A 546 -1.70 -9.73 16.94
C ALA A 546 -0.72 -10.84 17.36
N HIS A 547 -1.22 -12.05 17.61
CA HIS A 547 -0.40 -13.23 17.97
C HIS A 547 -0.03 -14.09 16.75
N THR A 548 -0.38 -13.67 15.52
CA THR A 548 -0.02 -14.39 14.29
C THR A 548 1.25 -13.83 13.68
N TYR A 549 2.16 -14.71 13.28
CA TYR A 549 3.45 -14.39 12.70
C TYR A 549 3.76 -15.29 11.50
N GLY A 550 4.41 -14.77 10.47
CA GLY A 550 5.13 -15.62 9.53
C GLY A 550 6.32 -16.32 10.20
N VAL A 551 6.68 -17.52 9.78
CA VAL A 551 7.73 -18.31 10.46
C VAL A 551 9.07 -17.56 10.58
N MET A 552 9.52 -16.88 9.53
CA MET A 552 10.77 -16.09 9.59
C MET A 552 10.62 -14.80 10.41
N GLU A 553 9.42 -14.20 10.40
CA GLU A 553 9.06 -13.07 11.26
C GLU A 553 9.12 -13.47 12.74
N TYR A 554 8.54 -14.61 13.09
CA TYR A 554 8.54 -15.12 14.47
C TYR A 554 9.95 -15.34 15.02
N LEU A 555 10.81 -15.94 14.21
CA LEU A 555 12.22 -16.16 14.57
C LEU A 555 12.96 -14.84 14.80
N ASP A 556 12.76 -13.84 13.96
CA ASP A 556 13.42 -12.54 14.04
C ASP A 556 12.90 -11.69 15.21
N VAL A 557 11.58 -11.54 15.34
CA VAL A 557 10.95 -10.71 16.40
C VAL A 557 11.32 -11.21 17.77
N HIS A 558 11.34 -12.52 17.97
CA HIS A 558 11.66 -13.14 19.27
C HIS A 558 13.14 -13.52 19.41
N ARG A 559 13.98 -13.18 18.43
CA ARG A 559 15.42 -13.46 18.45
C ARG A 559 15.77 -14.95 18.66
N LEU A 560 14.90 -15.85 18.18
CA LEU A 560 15.05 -17.27 18.41
C LEU A 560 16.24 -17.87 17.66
N ASP A 561 16.55 -17.30 16.50
CA ASP A 561 17.70 -17.68 15.68
C ASP A 561 19.05 -17.37 16.35
N GLU A 562 19.13 -16.42 17.27
CA GLU A 562 20.35 -16.12 18.03
C GLU A 562 20.72 -17.24 19.06
N ALA A 563 19.74 -18.03 19.50
CA ALA A 563 19.93 -19.16 20.38
C ALA A 563 20.36 -20.44 19.63
N LEU A 564 20.27 -20.46 18.31
CA LEU A 564 20.59 -21.59 17.45
C LEU A 564 22.05 -21.57 16.97
N SER A 565 22.57 -22.74 16.66
CA SER A 565 23.89 -22.86 16.02
C SER A 565 23.70 -23.27 14.56
N PHE A 566 24.36 -22.55 13.65
CA PHE A 566 24.27 -22.78 12.22
C PHE A 566 25.65 -23.04 11.62
N ASP A 567 25.69 -23.93 10.62
CA ASP A 567 26.84 -24.17 9.74
C ASP A 567 26.35 -24.00 8.28
N ALA A 568 26.11 -22.74 7.90
CA ALA A 568 25.60 -22.43 6.58
C ALA A 568 26.62 -22.76 5.48
N PRO A 569 26.18 -23.37 4.37
CA PRO A 569 27.02 -23.56 3.19
C PRO A 569 27.55 -22.22 2.65
N THR A 570 28.71 -22.25 1.99
CA THR A 570 29.27 -21.09 1.27
C THR A 570 28.52 -20.84 -0.03
N GLU A 571 27.22 -20.62 0.06
CA GLU A 571 26.38 -20.27 -1.08
C GLU A 571 25.74 -18.90 -0.82
N ARG A 572 25.50 -18.15 -1.88
CA ARG A 572 24.79 -16.87 -1.84
C ARG A 572 23.36 -17.07 -2.31
N LEU A 573 22.41 -16.55 -1.57
CA LEU A 573 20.99 -16.69 -1.84
C LEU A 573 20.46 -15.45 -2.58
N THR A 574 19.78 -15.64 -3.70
CA THR A 574 18.90 -14.64 -4.32
C THR A 574 17.52 -14.76 -3.65
N TYR A 575 17.11 -13.75 -2.89
CA TYR A 575 15.85 -13.79 -2.15
C TYR A 575 14.75 -12.99 -2.83
N HIS A 576 13.71 -13.68 -3.30
CA HIS A 576 12.47 -13.05 -3.77
C HIS A 576 11.45 -12.98 -2.63
N GLY A 577 11.27 -11.81 -2.01
CA GLY A 577 10.27 -11.60 -0.96
C GLY A 577 8.84 -11.63 -1.50
N HIS A 578 7.92 -12.24 -0.75
CA HIS A 578 6.52 -12.32 -1.13
C HIS A 578 5.83 -10.95 -1.14
N CYS A 579 4.99 -10.67 -2.16
CA CYS A 579 4.35 -9.36 -2.34
C CYS A 579 3.48 -8.95 -1.13
N HIS A 580 2.74 -9.87 -0.49
CA HIS A 580 1.96 -9.58 0.71
C HIS A 580 2.84 -9.23 1.92
N GLN A 581 3.97 -9.94 2.11
CA GLN A 581 4.94 -9.56 3.15
C GLN A 581 5.57 -8.19 2.88
N LYS A 582 5.88 -7.88 1.62
CA LYS A 582 6.36 -6.55 1.23
C LYS A 582 5.29 -5.49 1.47
N ALA A 583 4.02 -5.75 1.16
CA ALA A 583 2.91 -4.85 1.42
C ALA A 583 2.71 -4.58 2.92
N THR A 584 3.01 -5.53 3.80
CA THR A 584 2.95 -5.39 5.26
C THR A 584 4.30 -5.06 5.90
N LYS A 585 5.35 -4.78 5.12
CA LYS A 585 6.72 -4.44 5.56
C LYS A 585 7.39 -5.55 6.40
N LYS A 586 7.11 -6.83 6.09
CA LYS A 586 7.58 -8.01 6.85
C LYS A 586 8.57 -8.90 6.11
N ASP A 587 8.90 -8.60 4.86
CA ASP A 587 9.82 -9.39 4.03
C ASP A 587 11.29 -9.34 4.49
N HIS A 588 11.68 -8.28 5.20
CA HIS A 588 13.04 -8.08 5.71
C HIS A 588 13.42 -9.07 6.82
N HIS A 589 12.45 -9.64 7.55
CA HIS A 589 12.72 -10.61 8.61
C HIS A 589 13.46 -11.85 8.10
N ALA A 590 13.04 -12.40 6.94
CA ALA A 590 13.71 -13.55 6.35
C ALA A 590 15.18 -13.24 5.97
N VAL A 591 15.42 -12.04 5.42
CA VAL A 591 16.78 -11.60 5.07
C VAL A 591 17.65 -11.48 6.32
N GLY A 592 17.12 -10.90 7.40
CA GLY A 592 17.81 -10.75 8.68
C GLY A 592 18.23 -12.10 9.28
N VAL A 593 17.29 -13.04 9.42
CA VAL A 593 17.50 -14.37 9.97
C VAL A 593 18.52 -15.17 9.14
N LEU A 594 18.37 -15.19 7.81
CA LEU A 594 19.30 -15.94 6.92
C LEU A 594 20.72 -15.37 7.00
N ARG A 595 20.89 -14.05 7.08
CA ARG A 595 22.21 -13.43 7.25
C ARG A 595 22.85 -13.77 8.59
N ARG A 596 22.09 -13.79 9.69
CA ARG A 596 22.59 -14.22 11.01
C ARG A 596 22.94 -15.72 11.04
N ALA A 597 22.22 -16.53 10.28
CA ALA A 597 22.57 -17.95 10.08
C ALA A 597 23.85 -18.17 9.27
N GLY A 598 24.41 -17.14 8.64
CA GLY A 598 25.69 -17.19 7.92
C GLY A 598 25.58 -17.15 6.39
N TYR A 599 24.38 -17.06 5.82
CA TYR A 599 24.22 -16.96 4.36
C TYR A 599 24.55 -15.55 3.85
N GLY A 600 25.17 -15.48 2.67
CA GLY A 600 25.12 -14.28 1.85
C GLY A 600 23.74 -14.15 1.23
N VAL A 601 23.06 -13.01 1.41
CA VAL A 601 21.70 -12.82 0.87
C VAL A 601 21.62 -11.55 0.03
N ASP A 602 21.17 -11.72 -1.22
CA ASP A 602 20.84 -10.67 -2.17
C ASP A 602 19.31 -10.55 -2.28
N PRO A 603 18.67 -9.59 -1.58
CA PRO A 603 17.23 -9.41 -1.65
C PRO A 603 16.86 -8.64 -2.93
N LEU A 604 15.95 -9.21 -3.72
CA LEU A 604 15.45 -8.57 -4.93
C LEU A 604 14.43 -7.47 -4.60
N ASP A 605 14.56 -6.33 -5.25
CA ASP A 605 13.52 -5.29 -5.28
C ASP A 605 12.44 -5.65 -6.32
N SER A 606 11.84 -6.83 -6.15
CA SER A 606 10.85 -7.37 -7.07
C SER A 606 9.43 -7.03 -6.67
N THR A 607 8.53 -7.00 -7.64
CA THR A 607 7.07 -6.85 -7.44
C THR A 607 6.43 -8.22 -7.14
N CYS A 608 5.17 -8.43 -7.57
CA CYS A 608 4.53 -9.74 -7.60
C CYS A 608 5.26 -10.67 -8.59
N CYS A 609 5.27 -11.97 -8.32
CA CYS A 609 5.81 -12.97 -9.24
C CYS A 609 4.94 -13.24 -10.48
N GLY A 610 3.68 -12.78 -10.47
CA GLY A 610 2.72 -13.00 -11.56
C GLY A 610 1.82 -14.22 -11.41
N MET A 611 2.13 -15.17 -10.53
CA MET A 611 1.27 -16.35 -10.29
C MET A 611 -0.01 -15.99 -9.52
N ALA A 612 0.12 -15.24 -8.42
CA ALA A 612 -0.98 -14.73 -7.60
C ALA A 612 -2.10 -15.76 -7.34
N GLY A 613 -1.77 -16.83 -6.66
CA GLY A 613 -2.71 -17.93 -6.39
C GLY A 613 -3.15 -18.63 -7.66
N SER A 614 -4.44 -18.59 -7.98
CA SER A 614 -5.01 -19.21 -9.17
C SER A 614 -4.86 -18.40 -10.45
N PHE A 615 -4.56 -17.09 -10.37
CA PHE A 615 -4.51 -16.18 -11.51
C PHE A 615 -3.62 -16.71 -12.66
N GLY A 616 -2.41 -17.13 -12.35
CA GLY A 616 -1.48 -17.65 -13.36
C GLY A 616 -1.86 -19.04 -13.93
N TYR A 617 -2.84 -19.73 -13.33
CA TYR A 617 -3.40 -20.97 -13.87
C TYR A 617 -4.54 -20.75 -14.84
N GLU A 618 -5.16 -19.57 -14.83
CA GLU A 618 -6.30 -19.27 -15.68
C GLU A 618 -5.82 -18.92 -17.11
N ALA A 619 -6.40 -19.57 -18.11
CA ALA A 619 -5.88 -19.52 -19.48
C ALA A 619 -5.86 -18.10 -20.08
N GLU A 620 -6.88 -17.28 -19.75
CA GLU A 620 -6.98 -15.88 -20.14
C GLU A 620 -5.92 -14.99 -19.50
N HIS A 621 -5.41 -15.35 -18.30
CA HIS A 621 -4.43 -14.58 -17.54
C HIS A 621 -2.99 -15.06 -17.75
N TYR A 622 -2.79 -16.20 -18.38
CA TYR A 622 -1.48 -16.83 -18.52
C TYR A 622 -0.42 -15.89 -19.13
N SER A 623 -0.79 -15.18 -20.21
CA SER A 623 0.14 -14.24 -20.86
C SER A 623 0.53 -13.08 -19.95
N MET A 624 -0.41 -12.51 -19.20
CA MET A 624 -0.12 -11.46 -18.23
C MET A 624 0.72 -11.98 -17.07
N SER A 625 0.42 -13.18 -16.56
CA SER A 625 1.20 -13.87 -15.54
C SER A 625 2.65 -14.06 -15.95
N GLN A 626 2.90 -14.46 -17.20
CA GLN A 626 4.25 -14.60 -17.76
C GLN A 626 4.94 -13.25 -17.93
N ALA A 627 4.25 -12.24 -18.44
CA ALA A 627 4.82 -10.90 -18.63
C ALA A 627 5.26 -10.28 -17.30
N ILE A 628 4.49 -10.47 -16.21
CA ILE A 628 4.91 -10.07 -14.87
C ILE A 628 6.11 -10.93 -14.40
N GLY A 629 6.07 -12.25 -14.68
CA GLY A 629 7.13 -13.19 -14.34
C GLY A 629 8.46 -12.84 -14.99
N GLU A 630 8.45 -12.41 -16.25
CA GLU A 630 9.66 -12.02 -16.99
C GLU A 630 10.40 -10.87 -16.30
N ILE A 631 9.70 -9.89 -15.73
CA ILE A 631 10.32 -8.81 -14.95
C ILE A 631 11.07 -9.38 -13.73
N LEU A 632 10.50 -10.39 -13.07
CA LEU A 632 11.16 -11.07 -11.96
C LEU A 632 12.36 -11.93 -12.45
N TYR A 633 12.22 -12.61 -13.58
CA TYR A 633 13.27 -13.45 -14.13
C TYR A 633 14.52 -12.64 -14.50
N GLU A 634 14.35 -11.46 -15.10
CA GLU A 634 15.46 -10.55 -15.38
C GLU A 634 16.20 -10.16 -14.11
N GLN A 635 15.48 -9.83 -13.03
CA GLN A 635 16.11 -9.50 -11.74
C GLN A 635 16.84 -10.68 -11.11
N VAL A 636 16.31 -11.90 -11.26
CA VAL A 636 16.97 -13.12 -10.79
C VAL A 636 18.26 -13.37 -11.59
N ASP A 637 18.22 -13.13 -12.91
CA ASP A 637 19.39 -13.34 -13.78
C ASP A 637 20.49 -12.29 -13.56
N GLU A 638 20.14 -11.09 -13.08
CA GLU A 638 21.05 -10.02 -12.70
C GLU A 638 21.64 -10.20 -11.29
N SER A 639 21.04 -11.05 -10.45
CA SER A 639 21.50 -11.29 -9.07
C SER A 639 22.78 -12.15 -9.06
N ASP A 640 23.66 -11.86 -8.10
CA ASP A 640 24.90 -12.61 -7.85
C ASP A 640 24.69 -13.90 -7.01
N GLY A 641 23.44 -14.32 -6.77
CA GLY A 641 23.16 -15.48 -5.93
C GLY A 641 23.29 -16.82 -6.66
N ASP A 642 23.73 -17.83 -5.93
CA ASP A 642 23.89 -19.22 -6.42
C ASP A 642 22.55 -20.00 -6.42
N VAL A 643 21.65 -19.64 -5.47
CA VAL A 643 20.37 -20.32 -5.23
C VAL A 643 19.26 -19.32 -5.04
N VAL A 644 18.19 -19.46 -5.82
CA VAL A 644 16.97 -18.65 -5.64
C VAL A 644 16.15 -19.21 -4.47
N VAL A 645 15.65 -18.34 -3.61
CA VAL A 645 14.84 -18.66 -2.42
C VAL A 645 13.57 -17.83 -2.43
N ALA A 646 12.42 -18.46 -2.21
CA ALA A 646 11.13 -17.79 -2.20
C ALA A 646 10.20 -18.36 -1.11
N PRO A 647 9.49 -17.50 -0.31
CA PRO A 647 8.72 -17.97 0.83
C PRO A 647 7.30 -18.45 0.48
N GLY A 648 6.75 -18.15 -0.70
CA GLY A 648 5.36 -18.45 -1.05
C GLY A 648 5.24 -19.50 -2.15
N ALA A 649 4.23 -20.36 -2.07
CA ALA A 649 3.92 -21.40 -3.05
C ALA A 649 3.73 -20.84 -4.46
N SER A 650 3.02 -19.71 -4.60
CA SER A 650 2.87 -19.01 -5.88
C SER A 650 4.20 -18.56 -6.46
N CYS A 651 5.10 -18.04 -5.62
CA CYS A 651 6.41 -17.58 -6.05
C CYS A 651 7.29 -18.75 -6.52
N SER A 652 7.29 -19.85 -5.77
CA SER A 652 8.04 -21.07 -6.13
C SER A 652 7.57 -21.65 -7.46
N THR A 653 6.25 -21.71 -7.66
CA THR A 653 5.63 -22.19 -8.92
C THR A 653 6.05 -21.30 -10.11
N GLN A 654 5.95 -19.99 -9.97
CA GLN A 654 6.33 -19.08 -11.07
C GLN A 654 7.81 -19.15 -11.41
N LEU A 655 8.68 -19.19 -10.39
CA LEU A 655 10.12 -19.24 -10.58
C LEU A 655 10.59 -20.60 -11.16
N LYS A 656 9.87 -21.69 -10.90
CA LYS A 656 10.10 -22.99 -11.54
C LYS A 656 9.83 -22.94 -13.03
N ASP A 657 8.86 -22.16 -13.48
CA ASP A 657 8.51 -22.00 -14.88
C ASP A 657 9.48 -21.08 -15.66
N ARG A 658 10.50 -20.52 -15.02
CA ARG A 658 11.52 -19.66 -15.66
C ARG A 658 12.29 -20.36 -16.79
N GLY A 659 12.45 -21.69 -16.71
CA GLY A 659 13.15 -22.46 -17.74
C GLY A 659 13.09 -23.96 -17.49
N ILE A 660 13.43 -24.75 -18.51
CA ILE A 660 13.35 -26.23 -18.50
C ILE A 660 14.21 -26.85 -17.38
N ASP A 661 15.33 -26.22 -17.04
CA ASP A 661 16.27 -26.68 -16.01
C ASP A 661 16.10 -25.93 -14.67
N ALA A 662 15.07 -25.07 -14.52
CA ALA A 662 14.84 -24.36 -13.29
C ALA A 662 14.29 -25.30 -12.20
N GLU A 663 14.98 -25.31 -11.07
CA GLU A 663 14.53 -26.04 -9.89
C GLU A 663 13.47 -25.22 -9.12
N GLU A 664 12.61 -25.91 -8.40
CA GLU A 664 11.66 -25.27 -7.50
C GLU A 664 12.41 -24.59 -6.35
N PRO A 665 12.29 -23.27 -6.16
CA PRO A 665 13.01 -22.58 -5.10
C PRO A 665 12.63 -23.09 -3.71
N PRO A 666 13.61 -23.39 -2.83
CA PRO A 666 13.32 -23.75 -1.45
C PRO A 666 12.73 -22.58 -0.67
N HIS A 667 11.91 -22.89 0.33
CA HIS A 667 11.45 -21.89 1.29
C HIS A 667 12.62 -21.42 2.19
N PRO A 668 12.67 -20.15 2.64
CA PRO A 668 13.72 -19.65 3.56
C PRO A 668 13.94 -20.53 4.80
N VAL A 669 12.88 -21.07 5.40
CA VAL A 669 12.98 -21.95 6.57
C VAL A 669 13.63 -23.30 6.24
N GLU A 670 13.53 -23.79 5.00
CA GLU A 670 14.23 -25.01 4.57
C GLU A 670 15.75 -24.80 4.52
N LYS A 671 16.18 -23.63 4.02
CA LYS A 671 17.60 -23.23 4.06
C LYS A 671 18.10 -23.11 5.50
N LEU A 672 17.29 -22.50 6.37
CA LEU A 672 17.63 -22.39 7.79
C LEU A 672 17.73 -23.76 8.46
N ALA A 673 16.74 -24.66 8.23
CA ALA A 673 16.75 -26.02 8.77
C ALA A 673 17.91 -26.87 8.26
N SER A 674 18.38 -26.65 7.03
CA SER A 674 19.53 -27.36 6.47
C SER A 674 20.87 -26.91 7.04
N ALA A 675 20.94 -25.72 7.61
CA ALA A 675 22.12 -25.14 8.25
C ALA A 675 22.19 -25.43 9.77
N LEU A 676 21.12 -25.96 10.39
CA LEU A 676 21.12 -26.33 11.81
C LEU A 676 22.19 -27.40 12.13
N VAL A 677 22.95 -27.17 13.23
CA VAL A 677 24.02 -28.10 13.70
C VAL A 677 23.47 -29.03 14.76
#